data_ff5d737dfbbc8786c04762b43533d073
#
_entry.id   ff5d737dfbbc8786c04762b43533d073
#
_cell.length_a   1.000
_cell.length_b   1.000
_cell.length_c   1.000
_cell.angle_alpha   90.00
_cell.angle_beta   90.00
_cell.angle_gamma   90.00
#
_symmetry.space_group_name_H-M   'P 1'
#
loop_
_entity.id
_entity.type
_entity.pdbx_description
1 polymer ?
#
loop_
_entity_poly.entity_id
_entity_poly.type
_entity_poly.pdbx_seq_one_letter_code
_entity_poly.pdbx_strand_id
1 'polypeptide(L)'
;MKSLLRLCGMLLLFALLSVVWAQPSALKISRIEIKQVGPPAASEELIRANIRVKAGDLYRPTAVDEDVRNLYATGFFYNIHVAVANADDGEVLTYTLMGKPRLTDIKFQGNTKFTAAKLKVKLTSKVGEPLDERKLFTDGQEIQKLYQKKGYPNTEVKAVSSVIEESGRATATFEIIESPKVKILRVDFVGAKDFPEKKLRKVIKTRNHWMFSWITGSGYLKDEQLQEDKEKLVEFYRDKGYIDFEIKEIQIVNPTPRTMILKFVVYEGAQYKVGAVRFTGNKLFTSADITSGLRALHGAKRSKAKLGPNGLQMDVGDIFTPKGLGRDVEAVEDYYGANGYIDVNAASRNLKMVKIPNTETRTMDLEFQIEEGQKVRVERIEIRGNTKTRDTVIRRELAVSPGETFDMVRVKLSKGRLEGLKYFDRVDARPEPTEVQNARNLVVVVDEGKTGNATAGAGFNTAESLVGYVEYTESNFDLTKFPMHPWWQGAGQKVRLRLAIGTQQQDYELGFIEPWFLGRKLQLGVNLYYRDLAYLSPNNLYDEVQAGGKVSLTRALGSDFLRGSVNYTLEDIGINLTGDARPTSGPFGNVPPAIREQVGYHLLSTVGGSLAYDTRNSVQLSDKGQRTELIGQVTGGPFGGDQSFYKLELRSAWFFKGFGRGHVLEVGGRAGVAQAFGGTSEVPFYSRYYLGGMYDLRGFKYRNVSPRQYNNSFTPAVPYQEPVGGDSFWFGSAEYSIPVFEQEHGIGVRLAVFFDIGGVGQNSYDFSPGVFDDNWGIGVRLNLPIGPIRLDYGIPLTCDEYNSNSGKFQFGVGWERPF
;
A
#
# COMPACT_ATOMS: atom_id res chain seq x y z
N MET A 1 -47.56 88.14 -8.54
CA MET A 1 -46.20 88.33 -8.00
C MET A 1 -45.30 87.06 -8.06
N LYS A 2 -45.74 85.89 -8.55
CA LYS A 2 -44.92 84.73 -8.75
C LYS A 2 -44.42 84.48 -10.19
N SER A 3 -44.86 85.25 -11.19
CA SER A 3 -44.47 85.12 -12.61
C SER A 3 -43.35 86.07 -13.03
N LEU A 4 -43.17 87.17 -12.33
CA LEU A 4 -42.11 88.14 -12.65
C LEU A 4 -40.70 87.68 -12.09
N LEU A 5 -40.63 86.88 -11.00
CA LEU A 5 -39.38 86.37 -10.46
C LEU A 5 -38.74 85.28 -11.30
N ARG A 6 -39.51 84.55 -12.15
CA ARG A 6 -38.99 83.52 -13.01
C ARG A 6 -38.37 83.99 -14.31
N LEU A 7 -38.77 85.27 -14.78
CA LEU A 7 -38.21 85.82 -16.00
C LEU A 7 -36.87 86.52 -15.74
N CYS A 8 -36.65 87.12 -14.60
CA CYS A 8 -35.36 87.72 -14.21
C CYS A 8 -34.26 86.71 -13.92
N GLY A 9 -34.66 85.55 -13.41
CA GLY A 9 -33.69 84.48 -13.18
C GLY A 9 -33.19 83.80 -14.46
N MET A 10 -33.94 83.75 -15.50
CA MET A 10 -33.56 83.15 -16.79
C MET A 10 -32.66 84.08 -17.63
N LEU A 11 -32.77 85.40 -17.48
CA LEU A 11 -31.92 86.43 -18.20
C LEU A 11 -30.56 86.57 -17.54
N LEU A 12 -30.40 86.26 -16.21
CA LEU A 12 -29.12 86.28 -15.55
C LEU A 12 -28.31 84.98 -15.79
N LEU A 13 -29.01 83.91 -16.17
CA LEU A 13 -28.32 82.65 -16.52
C LEU A 13 -27.81 82.66 -17.98
N PHE A 14 -28.29 83.52 -18.85
CA PHE A 14 -27.81 83.59 -20.24
C PHE A 14 -26.65 84.60 -20.42
N ALA A 15 -26.38 85.49 -19.42
CA ALA A 15 -25.26 86.39 -19.45
C ALA A 15 -23.97 85.89 -18.85
N LEU A 16 -23.99 84.66 -18.24
CA LEU A 16 -22.82 84.04 -17.67
C LEU A 16 -22.27 82.82 -18.50
N LEU A 17 -22.77 82.65 -19.72
CA LEU A 17 -22.37 81.55 -20.62
C LEU A 17 -21.53 81.97 -21.81
N SER A 18 -20.88 83.16 -21.79
CA SER A 18 -19.87 83.55 -22.76
C SER A 18 -18.47 83.69 -22.13
N VAL A 19 -18.10 82.70 -21.26
CA VAL A 19 -16.68 82.43 -21.06
C VAL A 19 -16.27 81.47 -22.20
N VAL A 20 -15.62 82.02 -23.16
CA VAL A 20 -14.89 81.32 -24.22
C VAL A 20 -13.87 80.40 -23.48
N TRP A 21 -14.21 79.16 -23.38
CA TRP A 21 -13.21 78.15 -23.14
C TRP A 21 -12.27 78.11 -24.34
N ALA A 22 -11.11 78.78 -24.25
CA ALA A 22 -10.00 78.43 -25.11
C ALA A 22 -9.73 76.92 -24.92
N GLN A 23 -10.16 76.16 -25.90
CA GLN A 23 -9.66 74.73 -25.92
C GLN A 23 -8.14 74.84 -25.99
N PRO A 24 -7.43 74.11 -25.09
CA PRO A 24 -5.99 73.93 -25.28
C PRO A 24 -5.81 73.32 -26.66
N SER A 25 -5.04 74.01 -27.52
CA SER A 25 -4.65 73.53 -28.83
C SER A 25 -4.13 72.09 -28.59
N ALA A 26 -4.89 71.13 -29.08
CA ALA A 26 -4.50 69.68 -28.87
C ALA A 26 -3.15 69.54 -29.58
N LEU A 27 -2.10 69.46 -28.81
CA LEU A 27 -0.72 69.30 -29.27
C LEU A 27 -0.61 67.93 -30.00
N LYS A 28 -0.02 67.99 -31.20
CA LYS A 28 0.25 66.73 -31.97
C LYS A 28 1.49 66.09 -31.41
N ILE A 29 1.47 64.75 -31.43
CA ILE A 29 2.67 63.93 -31.07
C ILE A 29 3.68 64.04 -32.21
N SER A 30 4.86 64.62 -31.91
CA SER A 30 5.93 64.76 -32.90
C SER A 30 6.68 63.46 -33.13
N ARG A 31 6.99 62.77 -32.08
CA ARG A 31 7.68 61.45 -32.14
C ARG A 31 7.42 60.57 -30.90
N ILE A 32 7.64 59.25 -31.08
CA ILE A 32 7.55 58.25 -30.05
C ILE A 32 8.95 57.65 -29.89
N GLU A 33 9.49 57.81 -28.68
CA GLU A 33 10.75 57.17 -28.26
C GLU A 33 10.48 55.95 -27.39
N ILE A 34 11.20 54.88 -27.65
CA ILE A 34 11.13 53.64 -26.87
C ILE A 34 12.48 53.43 -26.19
N LYS A 35 12.48 53.45 -24.88
CA LYS A 35 13.67 53.18 -24.06
C LYS A 35 13.45 51.92 -23.26
N GLN A 36 14.25 50.88 -23.50
CA GLN A 36 14.26 49.68 -22.64
C GLN A 36 15.35 49.85 -21.59
N VAL A 37 14.94 49.68 -20.32
CA VAL A 37 15.86 49.69 -19.16
C VAL A 37 16.22 48.24 -18.81
N GLY A 38 17.53 47.94 -18.75
CA GLY A 38 18.06 46.62 -18.56
C GLY A 38 18.13 45.78 -19.85
N PRO A 39 18.23 44.49 -19.76
CA PRO A 39 18.27 43.60 -20.94
C PRO A 39 16.97 43.71 -21.74
N PRO A 40 17.02 43.85 -23.08
CA PRO A 40 15.82 43.99 -23.89
C PRO A 40 14.89 42.79 -23.71
N ALA A 41 13.67 43.06 -23.29
CA ALA A 41 12.65 42.01 -23.00
C ALA A 41 11.85 41.66 -24.25
N ALA A 42 11.77 42.54 -25.23
CA ALA A 42 11.05 42.36 -26.46
C ALA A 42 11.74 43.18 -27.58
N SER A 43 11.55 42.76 -28.86
CA SER A 43 12.03 43.53 -29.99
C SER A 43 11.25 44.85 -30.13
N GLU A 44 11.88 45.88 -30.72
CA GLU A 44 11.24 47.18 -30.91
C GLU A 44 10.00 47.05 -31.82
N GLU A 45 10.03 46.17 -32.80
CA GLU A 45 8.90 45.91 -33.69
C GLU A 45 7.68 45.39 -32.91
N LEU A 46 7.91 44.46 -31.96
CA LEU A 46 6.85 43.91 -31.13
C LEU A 46 6.27 44.96 -30.19
N ILE A 47 7.11 45.83 -29.65
CA ILE A 47 6.66 46.96 -28.79
C ILE A 47 5.81 47.91 -29.61
N ARG A 48 6.31 48.35 -30.79
CA ARG A 48 5.57 49.24 -31.70
C ARG A 48 4.26 48.66 -32.20
N ALA A 49 4.19 47.34 -32.41
CA ALA A 49 2.94 46.64 -32.79
C ALA A 49 1.84 46.72 -31.71
N ASN A 50 2.21 46.87 -30.44
CA ASN A 50 1.29 47.01 -29.32
C ASN A 50 0.99 48.46 -28.88
N ILE A 51 1.65 49.45 -29.51
CA ILE A 51 1.40 50.87 -29.36
C ILE A 51 0.51 51.33 -30.53
N ARG A 52 -0.70 51.80 -30.25
CA ARG A 52 -1.66 52.24 -31.25
C ARG A 52 -1.43 53.71 -31.63
N VAL A 53 -0.93 54.46 -30.67
CA VAL A 53 -0.61 55.91 -30.87
C VAL A 53 0.53 56.07 -31.89
N LYS A 54 0.41 56.99 -32.84
CA LYS A 54 1.41 57.27 -33.89
C LYS A 54 1.87 58.72 -33.90
N ALA A 55 3.07 58.96 -34.39
CA ALA A 55 3.54 60.28 -34.66
C ALA A 55 2.56 61.01 -35.66
N GLY A 56 2.15 62.19 -35.31
CA GLY A 56 1.13 62.97 -36.05
C GLY A 56 -0.29 62.90 -35.44
N ASP A 57 -0.58 61.96 -34.54
CA ASP A 57 -1.86 61.90 -33.84
C ASP A 57 -1.98 63.01 -32.78
N LEU A 58 -3.22 63.39 -32.44
CA LEU A 58 -3.47 64.29 -31.29
C LEU A 58 -3.22 63.53 -29.97
N TYR A 59 -2.46 64.12 -29.08
CA TYR A 59 -2.20 63.61 -27.80
C TYR A 59 -3.49 63.39 -26.99
N ARG A 60 -3.77 62.13 -26.58
CA ARG A 60 -4.90 61.73 -25.72
C ARG A 60 -4.37 60.85 -24.62
N PRO A 61 -4.44 61.24 -23.34
CA PRO A 61 -3.99 60.42 -22.24
C PRO A 61 -4.63 59.02 -22.22
N THR A 62 -5.91 58.91 -22.55
CA THR A 62 -6.65 57.65 -22.61
C THR A 62 -6.10 56.65 -23.64
N ALA A 63 -5.60 57.15 -24.80
CA ALA A 63 -4.99 56.31 -25.82
C ALA A 63 -3.62 55.78 -25.36
N VAL A 64 -2.84 56.58 -24.65
CA VAL A 64 -1.57 56.19 -24.04
C VAL A 64 -1.81 55.14 -22.93
N ASP A 65 -2.86 55.32 -22.11
CA ASP A 65 -3.24 54.34 -21.09
C ASP A 65 -3.64 52.98 -21.72
N GLU A 66 -4.31 53.03 -22.89
CA GLU A 66 -4.61 51.76 -23.63
C GLU A 66 -3.35 51.06 -24.13
N ASP A 67 -2.39 51.84 -24.66
CA ASP A 67 -1.09 51.31 -25.09
C ASP A 67 -0.31 50.66 -23.91
N VAL A 68 -0.32 51.35 -22.76
CA VAL A 68 0.30 50.78 -21.53
C VAL A 68 -0.39 49.48 -21.14
N ARG A 69 -1.72 49.40 -21.21
CA ARG A 69 -2.45 48.18 -20.92
C ARG A 69 -2.14 47.06 -21.92
N ASN A 70 -2.07 47.39 -23.22
CA ASN A 70 -1.70 46.47 -24.26
C ASN A 70 -0.29 45.91 -24.05
N LEU A 71 0.67 46.76 -23.72
CA LEU A 71 2.05 46.37 -23.43
C LEU A 71 2.14 45.48 -22.18
N TYR A 72 1.40 45.77 -21.09
CA TYR A 72 1.30 44.89 -19.92
C TYR A 72 0.65 43.54 -20.25
N ALA A 73 -0.35 43.54 -21.14
CA ALA A 73 -1.04 42.33 -21.56
C ALA A 73 -0.12 41.33 -22.30
N THR A 74 0.99 41.83 -22.93
CA THR A 74 2.01 40.95 -23.55
C THR A 74 2.75 40.08 -22.54
N GLY A 75 2.73 40.46 -21.26
CA GLY A 75 3.40 39.71 -20.19
C GLY A 75 4.92 39.88 -20.11
N PHE A 76 5.55 40.62 -20.99
CA PHE A 76 7.01 40.80 -21.06
C PHE A 76 7.55 41.85 -20.08
N PHE A 77 6.73 42.82 -19.72
CA PHE A 77 7.17 43.98 -18.95
C PHE A 77 6.76 43.92 -17.49
N TYR A 78 7.66 44.40 -16.64
CA TYR A 78 7.48 44.52 -15.19
C TYR A 78 6.99 45.90 -14.81
N ASN A 79 7.60 46.95 -15.45
CA ASN A 79 7.20 48.32 -15.24
C ASN A 79 7.20 49.07 -16.58
N ILE A 80 6.21 49.93 -16.77
CA ILE A 80 6.05 50.78 -17.96
C ILE A 80 5.75 52.20 -17.49
N HIS A 81 6.64 53.11 -17.84
CA HIS A 81 6.48 54.52 -17.55
C HIS A 81 6.46 55.30 -18.85
N VAL A 82 5.47 56.18 -19.03
CA VAL A 82 5.38 57.05 -20.21
C VAL A 82 5.58 58.47 -19.76
N ALA A 83 6.64 59.12 -20.27
CA ALA A 83 6.90 60.53 -20.06
C ALA A 83 6.48 61.32 -21.28
N VAL A 84 5.87 62.48 -21.05
CA VAL A 84 5.48 63.44 -22.08
C VAL A 84 6.35 64.64 -21.94
N ALA A 85 7.02 65.03 -23.00
CA ALA A 85 7.86 66.26 -23.05
C ALA A 85 7.42 67.13 -24.20
N ASN A 86 7.31 68.46 -23.94
CA ASN A 86 7.03 69.41 -24.98
C ASN A 86 8.30 69.70 -25.80
N ALA A 87 8.18 69.67 -27.15
CA ALA A 87 9.19 70.01 -28.11
C ALA A 87 8.64 71.12 -29.06
N ASP A 88 9.51 71.77 -29.75
CA ASP A 88 9.11 72.87 -30.67
C ASP A 88 8.11 72.43 -31.76
N ASP A 89 8.10 71.14 -32.12
CA ASP A 89 7.26 70.58 -33.18
C ASP A 89 6.03 69.79 -32.64
N GLY A 90 5.79 69.76 -31.29
CA GLY A 90 4.71 68.98 -30.66
C GLY A 90 5.17 68.25 -29.42
N GLU A 91 4.41 67.23 -28.99
CA GLU A 91 4.74 66.43 -27.83
C GLU A 91 5.57 65.16 -28.20
N VAL A 92 6.59 64.90 -27.41
CA VAL A 92 7.42 63.64 -27.50
C VAL A 92 6.98 62.72 -26.42
N LEU A 93 6.51 61.51 -26.84
CA LEU A 93 6.16 60.44 -25.93
C LEU A 93 7.36 59.53 -25.78
N THR A 94 7.86 59.37 -24.55
CA THR A 94 8.96 58.43 -24.24
C THR A 94 8.41 57.28 -23.40
N TYR A 95 8.28 56.08 -24.03
CA TYR A 95 7.91 54.85 -23.35
C TYR A 95 9.17 54.23 -22.75
N THR A 96 9.32 54.30 -21.43
CA THR A 96 10.39 53.61 -20.69
C THR A 96 9.87 52.29 -20.21
N LEU A 97 10.39 51.22 -20.80
CA LEU A 97 9.93 49.84 -20.60
C LEU A 97 10.98 49.03 -19.82
N MET A 98 10.56 48.41 -18.75
CA MET A 98 11.39 47.51 -17.97
C MET A 98 10.89 46.09 -18.15
N GLY A 99 11.74 45.21 -18.66
CA GLY A 99 11.47 43.80 -18.79
C GLY A 99 11.29 43.12 -17.45
N LYS A 100 10.55 42.01 -17.42
CA LYS A 100 10.46 41.17 -16.20
C LYS A 100 11.87 40.73 -15.77
N PRO A 101 12.29 41.09 -14.55
CA PRO A 101 13.61 40.72 -14.07
C PRO A 101 13.72 39.20 -13.98
N ARG A 102 14.92 38.68 -14.24
CA ARG A 102 15.19 37.26 -14.08
C ARG A 102 15.70 36.98 -12.67
N LEU A 103 15.19 35.92 -12.06
CA LEU A 103 15.62 35.47 -10.75
C LEU A 103 17.05 34.91 -10.83
N THR A 104 18.01 35.63 -10.24
CA THR A 104 19.43 35.24 -10.27
C THR A 104 19.87 34.49 -9.02
N ASP A 105 19.20 34.75 -7.89
CA ASP A 105 19.51 34.07 -6.63
C ASP A 105 18.27 33.93 -5.75
N ILE A 106 18.28 32.85 -4.95
CA ILE A 106 17.25 32.56 -3.94
C ILE A 106 17.94 32.39 -2.60
N LYS A 107 17.70 33.29 -1.67
CA LYS A 107 18.25 33.35 -0.33
C LYS A 107 17.23 32.98 0.74
N PHE A 108 17.71 32.42 1.81
CA PHE A 108 16.94 32.13 3.02
C PHE A 108 17.61 32.81 4.20
N GLN A 109 16.82 33.49 5.01
CA GLN A 109 17.28 34.17 6.23
C GLN A 109 16.46 33.69 7.42
N GLY A 110 17.13 33.38 8.55
CA GLY A 110 16.48 32.93 9.77
C GLY A 110 16.19 31.42 9.85
N ASN A 111 16.58 30.64 8.83
CA ASN A 111 16.35 29.18 8.76
C ASN A 111 17.41 28.39 9.56
N THR A 112 17.26 28.30 10.89
CA THR A 112 18.19 27.55 11.75
C THR A 112 17.86 26.05 11.84
N LYS A 113 16.58 25.64 11.63
CA LYS A 113 16.09 24.26 11.78
C LYS A 113 16.17 23.45 10.51
N PHE A 114 16.15 24.11 9.35
CA PHE A 114 16.26 23.44 8.07
C PHE A 114 17.36 24.06 7.21
N THR A 115 18.13 23.23 6.53
CA THR A 115 19.14 23.69 5.59
C THR A 115 18.52 24.33 4.35
N ALA A 116 19.18 25.32 3.76
CA ALA A 116 18.74 25.96 2.52
C ALA A 116 18.49 24.94 1.39
N ALA A 117 19.30 23.89 1.30
CA ALA A 117 19.12 22.80 0.33
C ALA A 117 17.76 22.09 0.48
N LYS A 118 17.33 21.83 1.72
CA LYS A 118 16.04 21.19 2.02
C LYS A 118 14.86 22.10 1.71
N LEU A 119 15.00 23.40 1.90
CA LEU A 119 13.98 24.38 1.58
C LEU A 119 13.86 24.57 0.06
N LYS A 120 15.00 24.62 -0.66
CA LYS A 120 15.03 24.74 -2.13
C LYS A 120 14.24 23.63 -2.85
N VAL A 121 14.24 22.40 -2.35
CA VAL A 121 13.48 21.27 -2.93
C VAL A 121 11.96 21.52 -2.91
N LYS A 122 11.47 22.41 -2.04
CA LYS A 122 10.04 22.72 -1.91
C LYS A 122 9.59 23.88 -2.77
N LEU A 123 10.52 24.59 -3.40
CA LEU A 123 10.22 25.73 -4.25
C LEU A 123 9.80 25.28 -5.64
N THR A 124 8.83 25.99 -6.17
CA THR A 124 8.45 25.91 -7.59
C THR A 124 9.23 26.92 -8.44
N SER A 125 9.67 28.02 -7.84
CA SER A 125 10.51 29.04 -8.46
C SER A 125 11.94 28.56 -8.62
N LYS A 126 12.54 28.82 -9.80
CA LYS A 126 13.91 28.42 -10.13
C LYS A 126 14.75 29.61 -10.54
N VAL A 127 16.04 29.56 -10.21
CA VAL A 127 17.03 30.53 -10.72
C VAL A 127 17.07 30.46 -12.25
N GLY A 128 17.03 31.61 -12.90
CA GLY A 128 16.98 31.76 -14.36
C GLY A 128 15.58 31.99 -14.92
N GLU A 129 14.51 31.71 -14.16
CA GLU A 129 13.13 32.04 -14.58
C GLU A 129 12.79 33.54 -14.38
N PRO A 130 11.80 34.07 -15.09
CA PRO A 130 11.27 35.39 -14.82
C PRO A 130 10.69 35.49 -13.40
N LEU A 131 10.86 36.66 -12.77
CA LEU A 131 10.31 36.90 -11.43
C LEU A 131 8.77 36.86 -11.50
N ASP A 132 8.20 36.00 -10.64
CA ASP A 132 6.76 35.86 -10.41
C ASP A 132 6.48 35.92 -8.91
N GLU A 133 5.97 37.06 -8.46
CA GLU A 133 5.70 37.31 -7.03
C GLU A 133 4.61 36.39 -6.47
N ARG A 134 3.62 36.00 -7.29
CA ARG A 134 2.60 35.05 -6.86
C ARG A 134 3.20 33.67 -6.59
N LYS A 135 4.13 33.26 -7.45
CA LYS A 135 4.86 32.01 -7.32
C LYS A 135 5.74 32.01 -6.07
N LEU A 136 6.46 33.12 -5.81
CA LEU A 136 7.24 33.31 -4.59
C LEU A 136 6.38 33.28 -3.32
N PHE A 137 5.20 33.94 -3.36
CA PHE A 137 4.26 33.89 -2.25
C PHE A 137 3.78 32.47 -1.95
N THR A 138 3.44 31.69 -3.00
CA THR A 138 3.04 30.28 -2.87
C THR A 138 4.20 29.43 -2.31
N ASP A 139 5.41 29.67 -2.78
CA ASP A 139 6.62 29.00 -2.28
C ASP A 139 6.86 29.32 -0.79
N GLY A 140 6.64 30.57 -0.37
CA GLY A 140 6.67 30.95 1.04
C GLY A 140 5.66 30.20 1.89
N GLN A 141 4.42 30.01 1.38
CA GLN A 141 3.41 29.20 2.05
C GLN A 141 3.83 27.72 2.15
N GLU A 142 4.42 27.17 1.10
CA GLU A 142 4.89 25.76 1.13
C GLU A 142 6.05 25.58 2.13
N ILE A 143 6.96 26.56 2.26
CA ILE A 143 7.97 26.56 3.31
C ILE A 143 7.30 26.61 4.69
N GLN A 144 6.34 27.51 4.89
CA GLN A 144 5.61 27.64 6.15
C GLN A 144 4.91 26.33 6.53
N LYS A 145 4.22 25.67 5.59
CA LYS A 145 3.61 24.34 5.78
C LYS A 145 4.64 23.28 6.17
N LEU A 146 5.86 23.33 5.59
CA LEU A 146 6.93 22.40 5.99
C LEU A 146 7.30 22.59 7.46
N TYR A 147 7.43 23.83 7.95
CA TYR A 147 7.69 24.11 9.36
C TYR A 147 6.54 23.64 10.26
N GLN A 148 5.30 23.94 9.89
CA GLN A 148 4.09 23.50 10.62
C GLN A 148 4.01 21.96 10.72
N LYS A 149 4.22 21.24 9.60
CA LYS A 149 4.28 19.76 9.57
C LYS A 149 5.35 19.17 10.50
N LYS A 150 6.39 19.95 10.83
CA LYS A 150 7.49 19.52 11.71
C LYS A 150 7.33 20.00 13.15
N GLY A 151 6.20 20.63 13.50
CA GLY A 151 5.81 21.03 14.85
C GLY A 151 6.21 22.46 15.23
N TYR A 152 6.39 23.34 14.26
CA TYR A 152 6.64 24.78 14.41
C TYR A 152 5.43 25.58 13.86
N PRO A 153 4.28 25.59 14.57
CA PRO A 153 3.01 26.07 14.02
C PRO A 153 2.99 27.58 13.77
N ASN A 154 3.71 28.36 14.56
CA ASN A 154 3.72 29.82 14.51
C ASN A 154 4.92 30.37 13.73
N THR A 155 5.55 29.57 12.86
CA THR A 155 6.63 30.05 11.99
C THR A 155 6.04 30.91 10.89
N GLU A 156 6.59 32.12 10.73
CA GLU A 156 6.21 33.04 9.67
C GLU A 156 7.26 33.00 8.57
N VAL A 157 6.82 33.02 7.33
CA VAL A 157 7.68 33.04 6.15
C VAL A 157 7.19 34.15 5.22
N LYS A 158 8.05 35.11 4.98
CA LYS A 158 7.81 36.22 4.08
C LYS A 158 8.75 36.12 2.89
N ALA A 159 8.19 36.13 1.70
CA ALA A 159 8.98 36.22 0.48
C ALA A 159 9.16 37.71 0.12
N VAL A 160 10.39 38.17 -0.04
CA VAL A 160 10.77 39.50 -0.42
C VAL A 160 11.57 39.46 -1.71
N SER A 161 11.16 40.20 -2.72
CA SER A 161 11.91 40.35 -3.98
C SER A 161 12.70 41.66 -3.98
N SER A 162 13.95 41.58 -4.38
CA SER A 162 14.79 42.77 -4.63
C SER A 162 15.20 42.77 -6.08
N VAL A 163 14.85 43.86 -6.80
CA VAL A 163 15.10 44.03 -8.22
C VAL A 163 16.17 45.09 -8.42
N ILE A 164 17.20 44.76 -9.19
CA ILE A 164 18.20 45.73 -9.67
C ILE A 164 17.77 46.13 -11.09
N GLU A 165 17.18 47.32 -11.22
CA GLU A 165 16.54 47.79 -12.44
C GLU A 165 17.50 47.86 -13.62
N GLU A 166 18.71 48.37 -13.39
CA GLU A 166 19.72 48.55 -14.45
C GLU A 166 20.18 47.24 -15.10
N SER A 167 20.23 46.12 -14.33
CA SER A 167 20.69 44.82 -14.82
C SER A 167 19.58 43.85 -15.13
N GLY A 168 18.32 44.16 -14.80
CA GLY A 168 17.17 43.26 -14.93
C GLY A 168 17.30 41.99 -14.10
N ARG A 169 18.04 42.02 -12.98
CA ARG A 169 18.28 40.93 -12.08
C ARG A 169 17.40 41.03 -10.84
N ALA A 170 16.87 39.89 -10.41
CA ALA A 170 16.08 39.82 -9.18
C ALA A 170 16.69 38.82 -8.24
N THR A 171 16.66 39.15 -6.95
CA THR A 171 16.96 38.21 -5.88
C THR A 171 15.72 37.99 -5.03
N ALA A 172 15.31 36.74 -4.82
CA ALA A 172 14.24 36.37 -3.88
C ALA A 172 14.85 36.02 -2.53
N THR A 173 14.38 36.65 -1.47
CA THR A 173 14.79 36.33 -0.10
C THR A 173 13.58 35.88 0.69
N PHE A 174 13.64 34.64 1.23
CA PHE A 174 12.65 34.11 2.17
C PHE A 174 13.12 34.45 3.59
N GLU A 175 12.46 35.44 4.21
CA GLU A 175 12.66 35.78 5.61
C GLU A 175 11.83 34.85 6.48
N ILE A 176 12.48 34.08 7.37
CA ILE A 176 11.85 33.04 8.17
C ILE A 176 12.02 33.42 9.64
N ILE A 177 10.90 33.62 10.33
CA ILE A 177 10.84 33.81 11.77
C ILE A 177 10.42 32.48 12.38
N GLU A 178 11.41 31.69 12.82
CA GLU A 178 11.16 30.36 13.38
C GLU A 178 10.51 30.46 14.76
N SER A 179 9.38 29.76 14.94
CA SER A 179 8.75 29.57 16.24
C SER A 179 9.40 28.45 17.04
N PRO A 180 9.24 28.41 18.38
CA PRO A 180 9.59 27.24 19.15
C PRO A 180 8.73 26.03 18.76
N LYS A 181 9.31 24.84 18.88
CA LYS A 181 8.56 23.59 18.63
C LYS A 181 7.51 23.40 19.74
N VAL A 182 6.24 23.31 19.35
CA VAL A 182 5.11 23.20 20.27
C VAL A 182 4.66 21.75 20.37
N LYS A 183 4.60 21.24 21.62
CA LYS A 183 4.20 19.87 21.95
C LYS A 183 2.75 19.83 22.41
N ILE A 184 2.00 18.84 21.98
CA ILE A 184 0.64 18.58 22.45
C ILE A 184 0.73 17.95 23.84
N LEU A 185 0.29 18.70 24.87
CA LEU A 185 0.27 18.23 26.25
C LEU A 185 -0.88 17.26 26.48
N ARG A 186 -2.08 17.63 26.00
CA ARG A 186 -3.26 16.77 26.06
C ARG A 186 -4.30 17.18 25.00
N VAL A 187 -5.22 16.23 24.73
CA VAL A 187 -6.39 16.45 23.89
C VAL A 187 -7.63 16.22 24.74
N ASP A 188 -8.51 17.21 24.81
CA ASP A 188 -9.74 17.19 25.60
C ASP A 188 -10.97 17.26 24.69
N PHE A 189 -12.08 16.73 25.18
CA PHE A 189 -13.36 16.75 24.48
C PHE A 189 -14.42 17.41 25.37
N VAL A 190 -14.82 18.63 25.02
CA VAL A 190 -15.82 19.41 25.77
C VAL A 190 -17.18 19.19 25.14
N GLY A 191 -18.17 18.80 25.96
CA GLY A 191 -19.53 18.50 25.51
C GLY A 191 -19.79 17.02 25.20
N ALA A 192 -18.76 16.17 25.19
CA ALA A 192 -18.92 14.71 25.09
C ALA A 192 -19.40 14.14 26.44
N LYS A 193 -20.60 13.52 26.43
CA LYS A 193 -21.25 12.92 27.62
C LYS A 193 -21.42 11.41 27.46
N ASP A 194 -21.76 10.96 26.24
CA ASP A 194 -22.13 9.56 25.98
C ASP A 194 -20.90 8.66 25.77
N PHE A 195 -19.76 9.24 25.42
CA PHE A 195 -18.53 8.48 25.23
C PHE A 195 -17.39 9.03 26.09
N PRO A 196 -16.69 8.16 26.84
CA PRO A 196 -15.56 8.60 27.64
C PRO A 196 -14.42 9.12 26.73
N GLU A 197 -13.73 10.16 27.17
CA GLU A 197 -12.61 10.76 26.42
C GLU A 197 -11.55 9.74 25.97
N LYS A 198 -11.27 8.72 26.80
CA LYS A 198 -10.35 7.63 26.47
C LYS A 198 -10.75 6.90 25.17
N LYS A 199 -12.06 6.78 24.89
CA LYS A 199 -12.59 6.16 23.68
C LYS A 199 -12.44 7.10 22.49
N LEU A 200 -12.76 8.38 22.64
CA LEU A 200 -12.63 9.40 21.61
C LEU A 200 -11.16 9.63 21.22
N ARG A 201 -10.25 9.66 22.19
CA ARG A 201 -8.81 9.72 21.93
C ARG A 201 -8.28 8.53 21.12
N LYS A 202 -8.94 7.36 21.14
CA LYS A 202 -8.56 6.22 20.29
C LYS A 202 -9.02 6.38 18.83
N VAL A 203 -10.08 7.16 18.60
CA VAL A 203 -10.63 7.41 17.25
C VAL A 203 -9.73 8.33 16.45
N ILE A 204 -9.21 9.38 17.08
CA ILE A 204 -8.34 10.37 16.45
C ILE A 204 -6.90 9.86 16.31
N LYS A 205 -6.15 10.37 15.32
CA LYS A 205 -4.71 10.10 15.14
C LYS A 205 -3.83 11.01 15.98
N THR A 206 -4.28 12.23 16.29
CA THR A 206 -3.55 13.19 17.12
C THR A 206 -3.36 12.63 18.54
N ARG A 207 -2.11 12.63 19.00
CA ARG A 207 -1.71 12.06 20.30
C ARG A 207 -0.95 13.10 21.13
N ASN A 208 -0.94 12.89 22.45
CA ASN A 208 -0.06 13.60 23.35
C ASN A 208 1.40 13.30 23.02
N HIS A 209 2.28 14.25 23.31
CA HIS A 209 3.72 14.03 23.23
C HIS A 209 4.16 13.05 24.35
N TRP A 210 4.99 12.04 23.96
CA TRP A 210 5.50 11.02 24.84
C TRP A 210 6.98 10.70 24.56
N MET A 211 7.61 9.84 25.34
CA MET A 211 9.06 9.56 25.29
C MET A 211 9.57 9.16 23.90
N PHE A 212 8.82 8.36 23.14
CA PHE A 212 9.20 7.93 21.79
C PHE A 212 8.60 8.77 20.64
N SER A 213 8.06 9.96 20.94
CA SER A 213 7.51 10.86 19.91
C SER A 213 8.55 11.30 18.87
N TRP A 214 9.83 11.21 19.17
CA TRP A 214 10.91 11.51 18.24
C TRP A 214 11.05 10.46 17.12
N ILE A 215 10.70 9.18 17.40
CA ILE A 215 10.64 8.10 16.40
C ILE A 215 9.33 8.14 15.62
N THR A 216 8.21 8.27 16.34
CA THR A 216 6.87 8.15 15.75
C THR A 216 6.39 9.42 15.06
N GLY A 217 7.04 10.56 15.30
CA GLY A 217 6.59 11.87 14.82
C GLY A 217 5.24 12.32 15.39
N SER A 218 4.76 11.70 16.49
CA SER A 218 3.52 12.02 17.19
C SER A 218 3.70 13.14 18.21
N GLY A 219 2.59 13.70 18.71
CA GLY A 219 2.64 14.73 19.76
C GLY A 219 2.95 16.14 19.28
N TYR A 220 2.81 16.39 17.99
CA TYR A 220 2.88 17.71 17.34
C TYR A 220 1.65 17.95 16.51
N LEU A 221 1.18 19.21 16.44
CA LEU A 221 0.04 19.57 15.61
C LEU A 221 0.41 19.47 14.12
N LYS A 222 -0.48 18.82 13.37
CA LYS A 222 -0.42 18.73 11.91
C LYS A 222 -1.82 19.01 11.38
N ASP A 223 -1.98 20.06 10.59
CA ASP A 223 -3.29 20.51 10.12
C ASP A 223 -4.03 19.46 9.30
N GLU A 224 -3.33 18.74 8.40
CA GLU A 224 -3.89 17.63 7.63
C GLU A 224 -4.45 16.54 8.55
N GLN A 225 -3.68 16.17 9.58
CA GLN A 225 -4.09 15.16 10.57
C GLN A 225 -5.28 15.63 11.42
N LEU A 226 -5.35 16.93 11.71
CA LEU A 226 -6.47 17.52 12.45
C LEU A 226 -7.77 17.47 11.65
N GLN A 227 -7.72 17.69 10.32
CA GLN A 227 -8.87 17.52 9.42
C GLN A 227 -9.34 16.06 9.36
N GLU A 228 -8.40 15.12 9.19
CA GLU A 228 -8.73 13.69 9.26
C GLU A 228 -9.36 13.30 10.61
N ASP A 229 -8.88 13.88 11.71
CA ASP A 229 -9.42 13.61 13.05
C ASP A 229 -10.85 14.13 13.21
N LYS A 230 -11.16 15.29 12.61
CA LYS A 230 -12.55 15.79 12.54
C LYS A 230 -13.46 14.81 11.81
N GLU A 231 -13.05 14.37 10.62
CA GLU A 231 -13.83 13.44 9.80
C GLU A 231 -14.05 12.11 10.53
N LYS A 232 -13.01 11.57 11.17
CA LYS A 232 -13.09 10.34 11.96
C LYS A 232 -14.01 10.45 13.16
N LEU A 233 -14.01 11.60 13.85
CA LEU A 233 -14.94 11.84 14.96
C LEU A 233 -16.38 11.90 14.45
N VAL A 234 -16.63 12.62 13.35
CA VAL A 234 -17.97 12.69 12.71
C VAL A 234 -18.41 11.29 12.28
N GLU A 235 -17.54 10.52 11.59
CA GLU A 235 -17.83 9.15 11.19
C GLU A 235 -18.11 8.25 12.39
N PHE A 236 -17.29 8.33 13.44
CA PHE A 236 -17.46 7.54 14.66
C PHE A 236 -18.82 7.79 15.33
N TYR A 237 -19.24 9.06 15.49
CA TYR A 237 -20.52 9.37 16.09
C TYR A 237 -21.69 8.96 15.21
N ARG A 238 -21.60 9.19 13.88
CA ARG A 238 -22.62 8.75 12.91
C ARG A 238 -22.73 7.23 12.86
N ASP A 239 -21.62 6.51 12.98
CA ASP A 239 -21.61 5.04 13.09
C ASP A 239 -22.19 4.53 14.43
N LYS A 240 -22.50 5.43 15.37
CA LYS A 240 -23.18 5.15 16.65
C LYS A 240 -24.58 5.72 16.69
N GLY A 241 -25.11 6.23 15.58
CA GLY A 241 -26.46 6.75 15.46
C GLY A 241 -26.65 8.23 15.81
N TYR A 242 -25.59 8.95 16.11
CA TYR A 242 -25.62 10.39 16.40
C TYR A 242 -25.48 11.18 15.11
N ILE A 243 -26.59 11.37 14.39
CA ILE A 243 -26.58 11.98 13.04
C ILE A 243 -26.33 13.49 13.13
N ASP A 244 -26.86 14.11 14.20
CA ASP A 244 -26.78 15.55 14.45
C ASP A 244 -25.46 15.95 15.12
N PHE A 245 -24.50 15.01 15.20
CA PHE A 245 -23.17 15.28 15.75
C PHE A 245 -22.44 16.37 14.98
N GLU A 246 -21.98 17.37 15.68
CA GLU A 246 -21.22 18.49 15.14
C GLU A 246 -20.04 18.85 16.02
N ILE A 247 -18.91 19.16 15.38
CA ILE A 247 -17.76 19.78 16.04
C ILE A 247 -17.91 21.29 15.88
N LYS A 248 -18.33 21.97 16.95
CA LYS A 248 -18.58 23.41 16.91
C LYS A 248 -17.31 24.20 16.68
N GLU A 249 -16.26 23.88 17.42
CA GLU A 249 -14.95 24.52 17.27
C GLU A 249 -13.83 23.65 17.84
N ILE A 250 -12.59 23.96 17.44
CA ILE A 250 -11.39 23.41 18.08
C ILE A 250 -10.63 24.56 18.71
N GLN A 251 -10.62 24.57 20.04
CA GLN A 251 -9.88 25.58 20.80
C GLN A 251 -8.46 25.10 21.07
N ILE A 252 -7.51 25.95 20.74
CA ILE A 252 -6.08 25.75 21.03
C ILE A 252 -5.71 26.64 22.21
N VAL A 253 -5.38 26.03 23.33
CA VAL A 253 -4.93 26.72 24.53
C VAL A 253 -3.42 26.47 24.67
N ASN A 254 -2.64 27.53 24.77
CA ASN A 254 -1.18 27.48 24.94
C ASN A 254 -0.78 27.81 26.37
N PRO A 255 -0.67 26.82 27.30
CA PRO A 255 -0.27 27.07 28.68
C PRO A 255 1.15 27.63 28.76
N THR A 256 2.02 27.27 27.81
CA THR A 256 3.38 27.81 27.67
C THR A 256 3.70 28.00 26.16
N PRO A 257 4.74 28.79 25.81
CA PRO A 257 5.16 28.94 24.41
C PRO A 257 5.58 27.65 23.72
N ARG A 258 5.79 26.56 24.46
CA ARG A 258 6.24 25.25 23.95
C ARG A 258 5.23 24.14 24.09
N THR A 259 4.04 24.42 24.69
CA THR A 259 3.02 23.38 24.91
C THR A 259 1.64 23.90 24.53
N MET A 260 0.81 23.00 23.99
CA MET A 260 -0.58 23.30 23.65
C MET A 260 -1.52 22.22 24.18
N ILE A 261 -2.74 22.62 24.45
CA ILE A 261 -3.88 21.74 24.73
C ILE A 261 -4.88 21.94 23.60
N LEU A 262 -5.30 20.84 22.98
CA LEU A 262 -6.34 20.84 21.94
C LEU A 262 -7.66 20.47 22.62
N LYS A 263 -8.68 21.34 22.49
CA LYS A 263 -10.03 21.09 23.01
C LYS A 263 -11.01 21.00 21.86
N PHE A 264 -11.55 19.82 21.60
CA PHE A 264 -12.65 19.61 20.67
C PHE A 264 -13.97 19.96 21.39
N VAL A 265 -14.61 21.04 21.00
CA VAL A 265 -15.93 21.42 21.51
C VAL A 265 -16.96 20.77 20.61
N VAL A 266 -17.68 19.77 21.14
CA VAL A 266 -18.60 18.94 20.36
C VAL A 266 -20.03 19.07 20.88
N TYR A 267 -20.96 18.90 19.93
CA TYR A 267 -22.39 18.70 20.22
C TYR A 267 -22.76 17.31 19.76
N GLU A 268 -23.14 16.41 20.65
CA GLU A 268 -23.39 15.01 20.33
C GLU A 268 -24.74 14.78 19.64
N GLY A 269 -25.74 15.59 19.93
CA GLY A 269 -27.11 15.41 19.44
C GLY A 269 -27.82 14.21 20.08
N ALA A 270 -28.84 13.71 19.41
CA ALA A 270 -29.59 12.53 19.85
C ALA A 270 -29.17 11.27 19.08
N GLN A 271 -29.24 10.10 19.74
CA GLN A 271 -29.05 8.82 19.07
C GLN A 271 -30.35 8.39 18.39
N TYR A 272 -30.30 8.16 17.09
CA TYR A 272 -31.44 7.71 16.30
C TYR A 272 -31.46 6.19 16.15
N LYS A 273 -32.65 5.62 16.21
CA LYS A 273 -32.92 4.21 15.87
C LYS A 273 -33.79 4.16 14.62
N VAL A 274 -33.76 3.03 13.92
CA VAL A 274 -34.70 2.79 12.82
C VAL A 274 -36.10 2.59 13.35
N GLY A 275 -37.05 3.41 12.88
CA GLY A 275 -38.48 3.36 13.26
C GLY A 275 -39.25 2.36 12.44
N ALA A 276 -39.28 2.56 11.13
CA ALA A 276 -39.95 1.69 10.17
C ALA A 276 -39.09 1.47 8.91
N VAL A 277 -39.26 0.31 8.28
CA VAL A 277 -38.66 0.02 6.97
C VAL A 277 -39.76 -0.36 6.00
N ARG A 278 -39.81 0.33 4.86
CA ARG A 278 -40.86 0.11 3.83
C ARG A 278 -40.24 -0.02 2.45
N PHE A 279 -40.79 -0.92 1.65
CA PHE A 279 -40.51 -1.03 0.22
C PHE A 279 -41.72 -0.55 -0.55
N THR A 280 -41.55 0.36 -1.51
CA THR A 280 -42.61 0.90 -2.33
C THR A 280 -42.24 0.84 -3.82
N GLY A 281 -43.25 0.62 -4.69
CA GLY A 281 -43.03 0.47 -6.13
C GLY A 281 -42.60 -0.93 -6.58
N ASN A 282 -42.34 -1.84 -5.65
CA ASN A 282 -41.98 -3.24 -5.89
C ASN A 282 -43.18 -4.07 -6.28
N LYS A 283 -43.47 -4.21 -7.59
CA LYS A 283 -44.62 -4.93 -8.16
C LYS A 283 -44.31 -6.39 -8.52
N LEU A 284 -43.06 -6.67 -8.96
CA LEU A 284 -42.63 -7.99 -9.42
C LEU A 284 -42.21 -8.89 -8.26
N PHE A 285 -41.55 -8.31 -7.26
CA PHE A 285 -41.12 -9.01 -6.05
C PHE A 285 -41.86 -8.45 -4.85
N THR A 286 -42.54 -9.31 -4.10
CA THR A 286 -43.16 -8.84 -2.85
C THR A 286 -42.12 -8.42 -1.83
N SER A 287 -42.47 -7.62 -0.84
CA SER A 287 -41.54 -7.25 0.25
C SER A 287 -40.99 -8.48 1.00
N ALA A 288 -41.80 -9.58 1.04
CA ALA A 288 -41.36 -10.85 1.61
C ALA A 288 -40.29 -11.54 0.74
N ASP A 289 -40.43 -11.49 -0.60
CA ASP A 289 -39.45 -12.06 -1.53
C ASP A 289 -38.12 -11.30 -1.43
N ILE A 290 -38.18 -9.95 -1.41
CA ILE A 290 -36.99 -9.10 -1.22
C ILE A 290 -36.31 -9.48 0.08
N THR A 291 -37.04 -9.52 1.20
CA THR A 291 -36.50 -9.85 2.54
C THR A 291 -35.83 -11.22 2.58
N SER A 292 -36.47 -12.25 1.98
CA SER A 292 -35.90 -13.60 1.91
C SER A 292 -34.65 -13.66 1.04
N GLY A 293 -34.67 -12.95 -0.11
CA GLY A 293 -33.53 -12.84 -1.03
C GLY A 293 -32.33 -12.11 -0.41
N LEU A 294 -32.55 -11.02 0.33
CA LEU A 294 -31.50 -10.32 1.05
C LEU A 294 -30.82 -11.22 2.08
N ARG A 295 -31.59 -12.02 2.83
CA ARG A 295 -31.02 -13.00 3.77
C ARG A 295 -30.17 -14.07 3.06
N ALA A 296 -30.67 -14.58 1.92
CA ALA A 296 -29.96 -15.59 1.13
C ALA A 296 -28.62 -15.05 0.58
N LEU A 297 -28.62 -13.84 0.01
CA LEU A 297 -27.41 -13.18 -0.48
C LEU A 297 -26.39 -12.91 0.64
N HIS A 298 -26.87 -12.50 1.81
CA HIS A 298 -26.02 -12.26 2.97
C HIS A 298 -25.39 -13.56 3.49
N GLY A 299 -26.17 -14.65 3.55
CA GLY A 299 -25.65 -15.99 3.90
C GLY A 299 -24.59 -16.47 2.93
N ALA A 300 -24.80 -16.27 1.62
CA ALA A 300 -23.82 -16.61 0.59
C ALA A 300 -22.51 -15.81 0.70
N LYS A 301 -22.56 -14.52 1.06
CA LYS A 301 -21.39 -13.67 1.27
C LYS A 301 -20.65 -13.96 2.60
N ARG A 302 -21.14 -14.87 3.45
CA ARG A 302 -20.59 -15.18 4.79
C ARG A 302 -20.31 -13.93 5.63
N SER A 303 -21.14 -12.91 5.48
CA SER A 303 -20.98 -11.65 6.21
C SER A 303 -21.27 -11.86 7.71
N LYS A 304 -20.44 -11.29 8.57
CA LYS A 304 -20.63 -11.32 10.05
C LYS A 304 -21.60 -10.25 10.57
N ALA A 305 -22.11 -9.40 9.70
CA ALA A 305 -23.07 -8.37 10.13
C ALA A 305 -24.38 -9.05 10.57
N LYS A 306 -24.92 -8.60 11.70
CA LYS A 306 -26.22 -9.03 12.19
C LYS A 306 -27.27 -8.44 11.28
N LEU A 307 -28.17 -9.26 10.76
CA LEU A 307 -29.34 -8.83 10.02
C LEU A 307 -30.58 -8.85 10.93
N GLY A 308 -31.42 -7.86 10.74
CA GLY A 308 -32.72 -7.80 11.36
C GLY A 308 -33.78 -8.67 10.66
N PRO A 309 -35.07 -8.60 11.13
CA PRO A 309 -36.18 -9.37 10.56
C PRO A 309 -36.43 -9.17 9.07
N ASN A 310 -36.13 -7.99 8.52
CA ASN A 310 -36.29 -7.68 7.11
C ASN A 310 -35.06 -8.01 6.25
N GLY A 311 -34.05 -8.69 6.80
CA GLY A 311 -32.85 -9.07 6.07
C GLY A 311 -31.87 -7.91 5.82
N LEU A 312 -32.08 -6.79 6.50
CA LEU A 312 -31.26 -5.58 6.42
C LEU A 312 -30.39 -5.41 7.65
N GLN A 313 -29.33 -4.61 7.56
CA GLN A 313 -28.51 -4.22 8.70
C GLN A 313 -29.16 -3.09 9.51
N MET A 314 -29.89 -2.21 8.82
CA MET A 314 -30.68 -1.13 9.39
C MET A 314 -32.14 -1.54 9.46
N ASP A 315 -32.45 -2.38 10.44
CA ASP A 315 -33.81 -2.88 10.63
C ASP A 315 -34.48 -2.20 11.84
N VAL A 316 -35.79 -2.39 11.98
CA VAL A 316 -36.60 -1.76 13.00
C VAL A 316 -35.99 -1.99 14.40
N GLY A 317 -35.75 -0.90 15.14
CA GLY A 317 -35.15 -0.90 16.46
C GLY A 317 -33.62 -0.90 16.49
N ASP A 318 -32.92 -1.13 15.35
CA ASP A 318 -31.46 -1.01 15.29
C ASP A 318 -31.00 0.46 15.32
N ILE A 319 -29.77 0.68 15.76
CA ILE A 319 -29.18 2.02 15.75
C ILE A 319 -28.97 2.43 14.29
N PHE A 320 -29.53 3.54 13.88
CA PHE A 320 -29.39 4.04 12.53
C PHE A 320 -27.95 4.51 12.26
N THR A 321 -27.36 4.01 11.16
CA THR A 321 -26.04 4.43 10.71
C THR A 321 -26.03 4.67 9.20
N PRO A 322 -25.47 5.79 8.70
CA PRO A 322 -25.39 6.05 7.25
C PRO A 322 -24.64 4.95 6.49
N LYS A 323 -23.61 4.39 7.10
CA LYS A 323 -22.82 3.30 6.53
C LYS A 323 -23.60 1.98 6.44
N GLY A 324 -24.40 1.68 7.47
CA GLY A 324 -25.32 0.52 7.43
C GLY A 324 -26.37 0.67 6.33
N LEU A 325 -26.97 1.85 6.25
CA LEU A 325 -27.95 2.16 5.19
C LEU A 325 -27.34 2.05 3.78
N GLY A 326 -26.11 2.54 3.56
CA GLY A 326 -25.43 2.39 2.27
C GLY A 326 -25.25 0.91 1.86
N ARG A 327 -24.95 0.04 2.84
CA ARG A 327 -24.87 -1.41 2.59
C ARG A 327 -26.23 -2.05 2.30
N ASP A 328 -27.29 -1.56 2.92
CA ASP A 328 -28.64 -2.05 2.68
C ASP A 328 -29.13 -1.63 1.28
N VAL A 329 -28.83 -0.41 0.84
CA VAL A 329 -29.06 0.03 -0.53
C VAL A 329 -28.31 -0.87 -1.52
N GLU A 330 -27.02 -1.11 -1.30
CA GLU A 330 -26.22 -2.03 -2.12
C GLU A 330 -26.78 -3.46 -2.11
N ALA A 331 -27.30 -3.93 -0.97
CA ALA A 331 -27.91 -5.26 -0.89
C ALA A 331 -29.21 -5.36 -1.71
N VAL A 332 -30.05 -4.33 -1.71
CA VAL A 332 -31.25 -4.25 -2.55
C VAL A 332 -30.87 -4.20 -4.04
N GLU A 333 -29.88 -3.37 -4.42
CA GLU A 333 -29.32 -3.35 -5.78
C GLU A 333 -28.81 -4.72 -6.20
N ASP A 334 -28.06 -5.41 -5.34
CA ASP A 334 -27.53 -6.76 -5.59
C ASP A 334 -28.66 -7.79 -5.76
N TYR A 335 -29.74 -7.69 -4.97
CA TYR A 335 -30.89 -8.59 -5.11
C TYR A 335 -31.55 -8.46 -6.47
N TYR A 336 -31.88 -7.24 -6.88
CA TYR A 336 -32.48 -6.98 -8.20
C TYR A 336 -31.48 -7.29 -9.32
N GLY A 337 -30.25 -6.88 -9.18
CA GLY A 337 -29.17 -7.13 -10.14
C GLY A 337 -28.86 -8.61 -10.35
N ALA A 338 -28.92 -9.45 -9.31
CA ALA A 338 -28.76 -10.90 -9.41
C ALA A 338 -29.90 -11.55 -10.21
N ASN A 339 -31.11 -10.96 -10.19
CA ASN A 339 -32.27 -11.43 -10.92
C ASN A 339 -32.40 -10.82 -12.34
N GLY A 340 -31.44 -9.98 -12.75
CA GLY A 340 -31.41 -9.37 -14.08
C GLY A 340 -32.08 -8.01 -14.22
N TYR A 341 -32.56 -7.42 -13.14
CA TYR A 341 -33.15 -6.08 -13.10
C TYR A 341 -32.08 -5.03 -12.81
N ILE A 342 -31.15 -4.86 -13.74
CA ILE A 342 -29.94 -4.08 -13.57
C ILE A 342 -30.16 -2.57 -13.48
N ASP A 343 -31.33 -2.09 -13.93
CA ASP A 343 -31.68 -0.68 -13.88
C ASP A 343 -32.12 -0.23 -12.47
N VAL A 344 -32.39 -1.19 -11.55
CA VAL A 344 -32.69 -0.90 -10.15
C VAL A 344 -31.40 -0.63 -9.38
N ASN A 345 -30.95 0.61 -9.46
CA ASN A 345 -29.76 1.07 -8.75
C ASN A 345 -29.87 2.56 -8.41
N ALA A 346 -29.08 3.01 -7.44
CA ALA A 346 -29.09 4.41 -7.00
C ALA A 346 -28.57 5.38 -8.08
N ALA A 347 -27.68 4.95 -8.94
CA ALA A 347 -27.11 5.78 -10.01
C ALA A 347 -28.12 6.12 -11.11
N SER A 348 -29.00 5.17 -11.49
CA SER A 348 -30.08 5.39 -12.44
C SER A 348 -31.27 6.13 -11.83
N ARG A 349 -31.27 6.35 -10.50
CA ARG A 349 -32.37 6.90 -9.71
C ARG A 349 -33.62 6.02 -9.64
N ASN A 350 -33.58 4.76 -10.11
CA ASN A 350 -34.66 3.80 -10.02
C ASN A 350 -34.71 3.09 -8.65
N LEU A 351 -33.70 3.31 -7.81
CA LEU A 351 -33.70 3.00 -6.39
C LEU A 351 -33.45 4.29 -5.61
N LYS A 352 -34.47 4.84 -4.99
CA LYS A 352 -34.37 6.01 -4.13
C LYS A 352 -34.55 5.61 -2.67
N MET A 353 -33.67 6.11 -1.82
CA MET A 353 -33.76 5.94 -0.39
C MET A 353 -34.27 7.24 0.25
N VAL A 354 -35.46 7.22 0.80
CA VAL A 354 -36.07 8.32 1.54
C VAL A 354 -35.84 8.08 3.04
N LYS A 355 -35.32 9.08 3.72
CA LYS A 355 -35.07 9.10 5.16
C LYS A 355 -36.02 10.11 5.80
N ILE A 356 -36.87 9.64 6.70
CA ILE A 356 -37.85 10.46 7.38
C ILE A 356 -37.53 10.51 8.87
N PRO A 357 -36.85 11.58 9.34
CA PRO A 357 -36.47 11.70 10.75
C PRO A 357 -37.68 12.10 11.56
N ASN A 358 -37.91 11.43 12.68
CA ASN A 358 -38.82 11.84 13.73
C ASN A 358 -38.04 12.28 14.95
N THR A 359 -38.01 13.58 15.21
CA THR A 359 -37.25 14.19 16.30
C THR A 359 -37.88 13.94 17.68
N GLU A 360 -39.20 13.71 17.75
CA GLU A 360 -39.90 13.44 18.99
C GLU A 360 -39.61 12.04 19.51
N THR A 361 -39.67 11.04 18.63
CA THR A 361 -39.43 9.64 18.97
C THR A 361 -37.96 9.24 18.82
N ARG A 362 -37.10 10.10 18.25
CA ARG A 362 -35.70 9.84 17.91
C ARG A 362 -35.54 8.62 16.99
N THR A 363 -36.46 8.51 16.03
CA THR A 363 -36.46 7.42 15.04
C THR A 363 -36.24 7.95 13.64
N MET A 364 -35.67 7.09 12.79
CA MET A 364 -35.48 7.31 11.35
C MET A 364 -36.31 6.27 10.60
N ASP A 365 -37.35 6.67 9.91
CA ASP A 365 -38.06 5.77 9.03
C ASP A 365 -37.35 5.71 7.68
N LEU A 366 -37.27 4.50 7.15
CA LEU A 366 -36.52 4.19 5.92
C LEU A 366 -37.53 3.69 4.86
N GLU A 367 -37.54 4.35 3.71
CA GLU A 367 -38.41 3.96 2.60
C GLU A 367 -37.55 3.74 1.34
N PHE A 368 -37.56 2.51 0.84
CA PHE A 368 -36.94 2.13 -0.43
C PHE A 368 -37.97 2.27 -1.56
N GLN A 369 -37.84 3.33 -2.34
CA GLN A 369 -38.70 3.55 -3.52
C GLN A 369 -38.04 2.91 -4.74
N ILE A 370 -38.69 1.91 -5.33
CA ILE A 370 -38.16 1.04 -6.35
C ILE A 370 -38.94 1.19 -7.64
N GLU A 371 -38.24 1.40 -8.75
CA GLU A 371 -38.77 1.34 -10.10
C GLU A 371 -38.14 0.15 -10.82
N GLU A 372 -38.86 -0.98 -10.96
CA GLU A 372 -38.25 -2.29 -11.24
C GLU A 372 -37.74 -2.47 -12.67
N GLY A 373 -38.23 -1.76 -13.66
CA GLY A 373 -37.77 -1.88 -15.05
C GLY A 373 -38.01 -3.26 -15.65
N GLN A 374 -37.15 -3.68 -16.60
CA GLN A 374 -37.26 -4.95 -17.32
C GLN A 374 -36.10 -5.87 -17.03
N LYS A 375 -36.34 -7.20 -17.11
CA LYS A 375 -35.29 -8.21 -16.96
C LYS A 375 -34.39 -8.21 -18.18
N VAL A 376 -33.07 -8.12 -17.96
CA VAL A 376 -32.04 -8.00 -19.00
C VAL A 376 -31.20 -9.27 -19.10
N ARG A 377 -30.77 -9.63 -20.33
CA ARG A 377 -29.83 -10.71 -20.65
C ARG A 377 -28.51 -10.13 -21.18
N VAL A 378 -27.44 -10.87 -20.99
CA VAL A 378 -26.13 -10.59 -21.63
C VAL A 378 -26.22 -10.98 -23.10
N GLU A 379 -26.09 -10.04 -24.04
CA GLU A 379 -26.03 -10.34 -25.45
C GLU A 379 -24.64 -10.83 -25.83
N ARG A 380 -23.65 -10.02 -25.60
CA ARG A 380 -22.23 -10.36 -25.81
C ARG A 380 -21.34 -9.72 -24.77
N ILE A 381 -20.11 -10.24 -24.69
CA ILE A 381 -19.06 -9.69 -23.83
C ILE A 381 -17.99 -9.06 -24.70
N GLU A 382 -17.78 -7.77 -24.53
CA GLU A 382 -16.72 -7.00 -25.19
C GLU A 382 -15.62 -6.68 -24.20
N ILE A 383 -14.38 -6.87 -24.61
CA ILE A 383 -13.20 -6.52 -23.82
C ILE A 383 -12.47 -5.40 -24.54
N ARG A 384 -12.13 -4.33 -23.84
CA ARG A 384 -11.48 -3.14 -24.40
C ARG A 384 -10.28 -2.74 -23.54
N GLY A 385 -9.21 -2.28 -24.20
CA GLY A 385 -8.00 -1.78 -23.52
C GLY A 385 -6.90 -2.83 -23.28
N ASN A 386 -7.15 -4.10 -23.58
CA ASN A 386 -6.17 -5.18 -23.45
C ASN A 386 -5.26 -5.24 -24.69
N THR A 387 -4.22 -4.41 -24.70
CA THR A 387 -3.25 -4.37 -25.81
C THR A 387 -2.18 -5.45 -25.73
N LYS A 388 -1.84 -5.89 -24.52
CA LYS A 388 -0.83 -6.91 -24.21
C LYS A 388 -1.46 -8.22 -23.80
N THR A 389 -2.44 -8.15 -22.85
CA THR A 389 -3.09 -9.32 -22.26
C THR A 389 -4.06 -9.96 -23.25
N ARG A 390 -3.92 -11.27 -23.43
CA ARG A 390 -4.80 -12.05 -24.33
C ARG A 390 -6.25 -12.01 -23.82
N ASP A 391 -7.19 -11.92 -24.73
CA ASP A 391 -8.63 -11.94 -24.45
C ASP A 391 -9.05 -13.15 -23.61
N THR A 392 -8.46 -14.32 -23.88
CA THR A 392 -8.72 -15.56 -23.15
C THR A 392 -8.37 -15.47 -21.66
N VAL A 393 -7.34 -14.68 -21.28
CA VAL A 393 -6.94 -14.47 -19.89
C VAL A 393 -8.01 -13.70 -19.12
N ILE A 394 -8.63 -12.73 -19.77
CA ILE A 394 -9.70 -11.92 -19.17
C ILE A 394 -11.00 -12.74 -19.13
N ARG A 395 -11.37 -13.39 -20.25
CA ARG A 395 -12.64 -14.16 -20.34
C ARG A 395 -12.73 -15.29 -19.33
N ARG A 396 -11.63 -16.00 -19.06
CA ARG A 396 -11.64 -17.13 -18.10
C ARG A 396 -11.91 -16.72 -16.66
N GLU A 397 -11.76 -15.42 -16.32
CA GLU A 397 -12.09 -14.87 -14.99
C GLU A 397 -13.54 -14.38 -14.88
N LEU A 398 -14.24 -14.28 -16.00
CA LEU A 398 -15.64 -13.83 -16.01
C LEU A 398 -16.55 -14.95 -15.47
N ALA A 399 -17.49 -14.55 -14.62
CA ALA A 399 -18.47 -15.45 -14.03
C ALA A 399 -19.81 -15.46 -14.77
N VAL A 400 -19.95 -14.69 -15.84
CA VAL A 400 -21.14 -14.58 -16.69
C VAL A 400 -20.81 -14.94 -18.12
N SER A 401 -21.80 -15.46 -18.85
CA SER A 401 -21.70 -15.88 -20.25
C SER A 401 -22.75 -15.21 -21.11
N PRO A 402 -22.51 -15.03 -22.42
CA PRO A 402 -23.52 -14.57 -23.37
C PRO A 402 -24.77 -15.46 -23.33
N GLY A 403 -25.98 -14.85 -23.43
CA GLY A 403 -27.27 -15.53 -23.35
C GLY A 403 -27.84 -15.72 -21.94
N GLU A 404 -26.98 -15.61 -20.89
CA GLU A 404 -27.44 -15.70 -19.50
C GLU A 404 -28.16 -14.42 -19.04
N THR A 405 -28.90 -14.53 -17.93
CA THR A 405 -29.44 -13.36 -17.22
C THR A 405 -28.27 -12.44 -16.82
N PHE A 406 -28.47 -11.13 -17.02
CA PHE A 406 -27.46 -10.14 -16.67
C PHE A 406 -27.33 -10.01 -15.14
N ASP A 407 -26.55 -10.85 -14.51
CA ASP A 407 -26.35 -10.91 -13.06
C ASP A 407 -25.22 -9.96 -12.64
N MET A 408 -25.60 -8.81 -12.06
CA MET A 408 -24.63 -7.79 -11.60
C MET A 408 -23.75 -8.24 -10.44
N VAL A 409 -24.20 -9.20 -9.62
CA VAL A 409 -23.38 -9.76 -8.53
C VAL A 409 -22.25 -10.59 -9.12
N ARG A 410 -22.55 -11.40 -10.15
CA ARG A 410 -21.54 -12.18 -10.89
C ARG A 410 -20.61 -11.26 -11.69
N VAL A 411 -21.09 -10.12 -12.20
CA VAL A 411 -20.26 -9.10 -12.86
C VAL A 411 -19.30 -8.44 -11.85
N LYS A 412 -19.79 -8.05 -10.67
CA LYS A 412 -18.95 -7.52 -9.56
C LYS A 412 -17.88 -8.55 -9.14
N LEU A 413 -18.26 -9.84 -9.05
CA LEU A 413 -17.32 -10.93 -8.77
C LEU A 413 -16.24 -11.03 -9.86
N SER A 414 -16.63 -10.95 -11.13
CA SER A 414 -15.71 -10.99 -12.28
C SER A 414 -14.71 -9.83 -12.22
N LYS A 415 -15.20 -8.62 -11.95
CA LYS A 415 -14.37 -7.44 -11.76
C LYS A 415 -13.33 -7.66 -10.63
N GLY A 416 -13.78 -8.16 -9.48
CA GLY A 416 -12.89 -8.45 -8.35
C GLY A 416 -11.83 -9.52 -8.66
N ARG A 417 -12.17 -10.54 -9.47
CA ARG A 417 -11.19 -11.54 -9.95
C ARG A 417 -10.13 -10.90 -10.85
N LEU A 418 -10.54 -10.06 -11.81
CA LEU A 418 -9.63 -9.35 -12.71
C LEU A 418 -8.71 -8.39 -11.95
N GLU A 419 -9.24 -7.63 -11.00
CA GLU A 419 -8.45 -6.76 -10.11
C GLU A 419 -7.45 -7.59 -9.25
N GLY A 420 -7.85 -8.80 -8.86
CA GLY A 420 -7.01 -9.74 -8.11
C GLY A 420 -5.81 -10.27 -8.88
N LEU A 421 -5.85 -10.30 -10.21
CA LEU A 421 -4.71 -10.69 -11.06
C LEU A 421 -3.52 -9.72 -10.94
N LYS A 422 -3.78 -8.44 -10.59
CA LYS A 422 -2.77 -7.37 -10.53
C LYS A 422 -2.09 -7.09 -11.89
N TYR A 423 -2.78 -7.37 -13.00
CA TYR A 423 -2.31 -7.05 -14.36
C TYR A 423 -2.81 -5.68 -14.81
N PHE A 424 -3.84 -5.17 -14.15
CA PHE A 424 -4.56 -3.96 -14.51
C PHE A 424 -4.50 -2.94 -13.38
N ASP A 425 -4.23 -1.69 -13.73
CA ASP A 425 -4.31 -0.55 -12.80
C ASP A 425 -5.76 -0.19 -12.51
N ARG A 426 -6.64 -0.41 -13.51
CA ARG A 426 -8.06 -0.18 -13.40
C ARG A 426 -8.85 -1.25 -14.18
N VAL A 427 -9.94 -1.72 -13.61
CA VAL A 427 -10.92 -2.59 -14.26
C VAL A 427 -12.29 -1.95 -14.10
N ASP A 428 -13.00 -1.78 -15.20
CA ASP A 428 -14.40 -1.36 -15.20
C ASP A 428 -15.25 -2.39 -15.97
N ALA A 429 -16.40 -2.76 -15.40
CA ALA A 429 -17.30 -3.73 -16.01
C ALA A 429 -18.73 -3.19 -15.91
N ARG A 430 -19.29 -2.83 -17.07
CA ARG A 430 -20.59 -2.13 -17.12
C ARG A 430 -21.47 -2.66 -18.23
N PRO A 431 -22.82 -2.58 -18.06
CA PRO A 431 -23.76 -2.83 -19.13
C PRO A 431 -23.77 -1.68 -20.15
N GLU A 432 -23.72 -1.99 -21.43
CA GLU A 432 -23.96 -1.03 -22.51
C GLU A 432 -25.21 -1.43 -23.31
N PRO A 433 -26.05 -0.46 -23.75
CA PRO A 433 -27.27 -0.75 -24.52
C PRO A 433 -26.95 -1.41 -25.86
N THR A 434 -27.89 -2.22 -26.35
CA THR A 434 -27.83 -2.85 -27.66
C THR A 434 -29.14 -2.57 -28.42
N GLU A 435 -29.19 -2.90 -29.71
CA GLU A 435 -30.42 -2.79 -30.51
C GLU A 435 -31.45 -3.89 -30.17
N VAL A 436 -31.00 -4.93 -29.45
CA VAL A 436 -31.88 -6.05 -29.06
C VAL A 436 -32.61 -5.67 -27.77
N GLN A 437 -33.93 -5.78 -27.83
CA GLN A 437 -34.78 -5.51 -26.69
C GLN A 437 -34.47 -6.45 -25.50
N ASN A 438 -34.46 -5.92 -24.31
CA ASN A 438 -34.14 -6.66 -23.06
C ASN A 438 -32.76 -7.35 -23.05
N ALA A 439 -31.83 -6.85 -23.86
CA ALA A 439 -30.45 -7.30 -23.86
C ALA A 439 -29.48 -6.13 -23.59
N ARG A 440 -28.34 -6.43 -23.04
CA ARG A 440 -27.20 -5.49 -22.87
C ARG A 440 -25.89 -6.20 -23.16
N ASN A 441 -24.95 -5.48 -23.71
CA ASN A 441 -23.58 -5.95 -23.77
C ASN A 441 -22.90 -5.77 -22.41
N LEU A 442 -22.14 -6.77 -21.97
CA LEU A 442 -21.18 -6.57 -20.88
C LEU A 442 -19.88 -6.05 -21.47
N VAL A 443 -19.56 -4.79 -21.22
CA VAL A 443 -18.31 -4.20 -21.65
C VAL A 443 -17.33 -4.16 -20.47
N VAL A 444 -16.22 -4.86 -20.65
CA VAL A 444 -15.11 -4.91 -19.69
C VAL A 444 -13.98 -4.04 -20.23
N VAL A 445 -13.71 -2.92 -19.58
CA VAL A 445 -12.63 -2.01 -19.92
C VAL A 445 -11.51 -2.20 -18.93
N VAL A 446 -10.30 -2.42 -19.43
CA VAL A 446 -9.10 -2.59 -18.60
C VAL A 446 -8.03 -1.58 -18.99
N ASP A 447 -7.35 -1.04 -18.00
CA ASP A 447 -6.14 -0.24 -18.16
C ASP A 447 -4.96 -1.10 -17.69
N GLU A 448 -4.09 -1.48 -18.61
CA GLU A 448 -2.99 -2.41 -18.31
C GLU A 448 -1.88 -1.76 -17.51
N GLY A 449 -1.59 -2.35 -16.36
CA GLY A 449 -0.52 -1.95 -15.46
C GLY A 449 0.84 -2.59 -15.79
N LYS A 450 1.80 -2.35 -14.92
CA LYS A 450 3.11 -3.00 -14.97
C LYS A 450 3.02 -4.35 -14.24
N THR A 451 3.36 -5.43 -14.94
CA THR A 451 3.34 -6.80 -14.43
C THR A 451 4.72 -7.36 -14.11
N GLY A 452 5.75 -6.75 -14.66
CA GLY A 452 7.15 -7.04 -14.35
C GLY A 452 7.64 -6.28 -13.13
N ASN A 453 8.30 -6.98 -12.21
CA ASN A 453 8.91 -6.41 -11.01
C ASN A 453 10.33 -6.92 -10.84
N ALA A 454 11.28 -6.01 -10.69
CA ALA A 454 12.66 -6.32 -10.34
C ALA A 454 12.96 -5.84 -8.93
N THR A 455 13.45 -6.73 -8.08
CA THR A 455 13.79 -6.44 -6.69
C THR A 455 15.24 -6.84 -6.46
N ALA A 456 16.00 -5.98 -5.80
CA ALA A 456 17.33 -6.29 -5.29
C ALA A 456 17.35 -6.02 -3.79
N GLY A 457 18.00 -6.89 -3.04
CA GLY A 457 18.08 -6.77 -1.61
C GLY A 457 19.33 -7.47 -1.04
N ALA A 458 19.58 -7.17 0.21
CA ALA A 458 20.55 -7.91 0.99
C ALA A 458 19.91 -8.31 2.31
N GLY A 459 20.16 -9.54 2.73
CA GLY A 459 19.71 -10.09 3.99
C GLY A 459 20.87 -10.63 4.80
N PHE A 460 20.65 -10.72 6.09
CA PHE A 460 21.55 -11.44 6.99
C PHE A 460 20.71 -12.29 7.91
N ASN A 461 21.06 -13.55 8.07
CA ASN A 461 20.49 -14.36 9.13
C ASN A 461 21.60 -15.16 9.83
N THR A 462 21.27 -15.66 11.02
CA THR A 462 22.26 -16.35 11.88
C THR A 462 22.72 -17.70 11.35
N ALA A 463 21.99 -18.31 10.42
CA ALA A 463 22.37 -19.57 9.78
C ALA A 463 23.14 -19.35 8.47
N GLU A 464 22.59 -18.57 7.55
CA GLU A 464 23.07 -18.40 6.19
C GLU A 464 24.09 -17.26 6.04
N SER A 465 24.28 -16.47 7.12
CA SER A 465 25.13 -15.27 7.12
C SER A 465 24.62 -14.16 6.18
N LEU A 466 25.52 -13.39 5.54
CA LEU A 466 25.15 -12.30 4.63
C LEU A 466 24.83 -12.85 3.24
N VAL A 467 23.65 -12.47 2.72
CA VAL A 467 23.19 -12.87 1.39
C VAL A 467 22.70 -11.64 0.64
N GLY A 468 23.19 -11.41 -0.55
CA GLY A 468 22.64 -10.47 -1.51
C GLY A 468 21.78 -11.21 -2.53
N TYR A 469 20.66 -10.64 -2.97
CA TYR A 469 19.85 -11.24 -4.01
C TYR A 469 19.31 -10.23 -5.00
N VAL A 470 19.08 -10.72 -6.21
CA VAL A 470 18.32 -10.05 -7.26
C VAL A 470 17.20 -11.00 -7.70
N GLU A 471 16.00 -10.49 -7.77
CA GLU A 471 14.83 -11.24 -8.21
C GLU A 471 14.10 -10.46 -9.30
N TYR A 472 13.79 -11.11 -10.39
CA TYR A 472 12.89 -10.62 -11.43
C TYR A 472 11.65 -11.51 -11.49
N THR A 473 10.47 -10.90 -11.42
CA THR A 473 9.19 -11.60 -11.57
C THR A 473 8.37 -10.92 -12.66
N GLU A 474 7.93 -11.69 -13.67
CA GLU A 474 6.90 -11.28 -14.62
C GLU A 474 5.62 -12.07 -14.33
N SER A 475 4.54 -11.37 -13.97
CA SER A 475 3.28 -12.00 -13.54
C SER A 475 2.31 -12.28 -14.68
N ASN A 476 2.47 -11.63 -15.83
CA ASN A 476 1.66 -11.84 -17.03
C ASN A 476 2.50 -12.33 -18.21
N PHE A 477 3.39 -13.29 -17.95
CA PHE A 477 4.32 -13.82 -18.95
C PHE A 477 3.61 -14.58 -20.06
N ASP A 478 4.23 -14.58 -21.24
CA ASP A 478 3.78 -15.32 -22.42
C ASP A 478 4.96 -16.09 -23.02
N LEU A 479 5.04 -17.38 -22.69
CA LEU A 479 6.12 -18.26 -23.17
C LEU A 479 6.21 -18.31 -24.70
N THR A 480 5.09 -18.14 -25.40
CA THR A 480 5.08 -18.20 -26.88
C THR A 480 5.70 -16.98 -27.53
N LYS A 481 5.83 -15.89 -26.79
CA LYS A 481 6.48 -14.65 -27.22
C LYS A 481 7.92 -14.51 -26.74
N PHE A 482 8.40 -15.43 -25.90
CA PHE A 482 9.80 -15.42 -25.44
C PHE A 482 10.74 -15.84 -26.60
N PRO A 483 11.91 -15.19 -26.85
CA PRO A 483 12.55 -14.13 -26.04
C PRO A 483 12.30 -12.69 -26.50
N MET A 484 11.24 -12.37 -27.21
CA MET A 484 10.96 -11.05 -27.79
C MET A 484 10.56 -10.01 -26.73
N HIS A 485 11.52 -9.59 -25.91
CA HIS A 485 11.31 -8.47 -24.97
C HIS A 485 11.15 -7.13 -25.71
N PRO A 486 10.21 -6.24 -25.31
CA PRO A 486 9.30 -6.28 -24.16
C PRO A 486 7.96 -7.01 -24.41
N TRP A 487 7.85 -7.78 -25.50
CA TRP A 487 6.59 -8.35 -26.00
C TRP A 487 6.20 -9.68 -25.36
N TRP A 488 7.00 -10.21 -24.43
CA TRP A 488 6.79 -11.49 -23.77
C TRP A 488 5.67 -11.54 -22.73
N GLN A 489 4.73 -10.57 -22.78
CA GLN A 489 3.59 -10.46 -21.88
C GLN A 489 2.30 -10.88 -22.57
N GLY A 490 1.31 -11.36 -21.77
CA GLY A 490 -0.07 -11.48 -22.21
C GLY A 490 -0.78 -12.81 -21.99
N ALA A 491 -0.08 -13.92 -21.70
CA ALA A 491 -0.72 -15.23 -21.52
C ALA A 491 -1.18 -15.51 -20.09
N GLY A 492 -0.88 -14.63 -19.13
CA GLY A 492 -1.24 -14.81 -17.73
C GLY A 492 -0.41 -15.88 -17.02
N GLN A 493 0.73 -16.25 -17.58
CA GLN A 493 1.75 -17.10 -16.98
C GLN A 493 2.61 -16.27 -16.02
N LYS A 494 3.36 -16.93 -15.14
CA LYS A 494 4.29 -16.27 -14.24
C LYS A 494 5.68 -16.86 -14.39
N VAL A 495 6.69 -16.00 -14.53
CA VAL A 495 8.11 -16.36 -14.51
C VAL A 495 8.78 -15.64 -13.36
N ARG A 496 9.62 -16.35 -12.63
CA ARG A 496 10.45 -15.82 -11.55
C ARG A 496 11.88 -16.29 -11.75
N LEU A 497 12.80 -15.35 -11.81
CA LEU A 497 14.25 -15.60 -11.78
C LEU A 497 14.80 -15.00 -10.49
N ARG A 498 15.40 -15.82 -9.65
CA ARG A 498 16.07 -15.39 -8.43
C ARG A 498 17.54 -15.83 -8.46
N LEU A 499 18.41 -14.90 -8.16
CA LEU A 499 19.84 -15.10 -8.01
C LEU A 499 20.23 -14.59 -6.62
N ALA A 500 20.64 -15.48 -5.73
CA ALA A 500 21.09 -15.14 -4.40
C ALA A 500 22.53 -15.61 -4.21
N ILE A 501 23.39 -14.71 -3.74
CA ILE A 501 24.81 -14.99 -3.49
C ILE A 501 25.18 -14.47 -2.11
N GLY A 502 25.71 -15.32 -1.30
CA GLY A 502 26.14 -15.02 0.06
C GLY A 502 27.52 -15.54 0.38
N THR A 503 27.94 -15.36 1.61
CA THR A 503 29.23 -15.84 2.09
C THR A 503 29.27 -17.36 2.31
N GLN A 504 28.10 -17.97 2.52
CA GLN A 504 27.95 -19.40 2.81
C GLN A 504 26.89 -20.07 1.94
N GLN A 505 26.39 -19.36 0.90
CA GLN A 505 25.43 -19.94 -0.04
C GLN A 505 25.43 -19.25 -1.39
N GLN A 506 25.10 -20.04 -2.41
CA GLN A 506 24.68 -19.59 -3.73
C GLN A 506 23.37 -20.29 -4.05
N ASP A 507 22.34 -19.55 -4.45
CA ASP A 507 21.02 -20.08 -4.81
C ASP A 507 20.52 -19.41 -6.09
N TYR A 508 20.39 -20.17 -7.15
CA TYR A 508 19.88 -19.75 -8.45
C TYR A 508 18.61 -20.52 -8.73
N GLU A 509 17.52 -19.79 -8.94
CA GLU A 509 16.19 -20.40 -9.13
C GLU A 509 15.47 -19.78 -10.33
N LEU A 510 14.96 -20.62 -11.22
CA LEU A 510 14.06 -20.25 -12.30
C LEU A 510 12.72 -20.97 -12.12
N GLY A 511 11.68 -20.21 -11.78
CA GLY A 511 10.32 -20.71 -11.62
C GLY A 511 9.42 -20.29 -12.79
N PHE A 512 8.61 -21.20 -13.29
CA PHE A 512 7.55 -20.96 -14.25
C PHE A 512 6.23 -21.51 -13.74
N ILE A 513 5.15 -20.75 -13.91
CA ILE A 513 3.80 -21.15 -13.48
C ILE A 513 2.81 -20.86 -14.63
N GLU A 514 2.08 -21.89 -15.07
CA GLU A 514 0.90 -21.78 -15.91
C GLU A 514 -0.35 -22.06 -15.07
N PRO A 515 -1.16 -21.04 -14.70
CA PRO A 515 -2.29 -21.23 -13.79
C PRO A 515 -3.50 -21.94 -14.41
N TRP A 516 -3.57 -22.01 -15.75
CA TRP A 516 -4.66 -22.62 -16.50
C TRP A 516 -4.16 -23.67 -17.50
N PHE A 517 -3.43 -24.63 -16.97
CA PHE A 517 -2.86 -25.70 -17.78
C PHE A 517 -3.96 -26.52 -18.48
N LEU A 518 -3.81 -26.72 -19.80
CA LEU A 518 -4.79 -27.37 -20.68
C LEU A 518 -6.17 -26.68 -20.65
N GLY A 519 -6.24 -25.36 -20.42
CA GLY A 519 -7.51 -24.61 -20.37
C GLY A 519 -8.39 -24.91 -19.15
N ARG A 520 -7.85 -25.55 -18.12
CA ARG A 520 -8.53 -25.91 -16.87
C ARG A 520 -7.92 -25.15 -15.70
N LYS A 521 -8.67 -25.00 -14.58
CA LYS A 521 -8.13 -24.47 -13.33
C LYS A 521 -7.20 -25.51 -12.67
N LEU A 522 -6.11 -25.81 -13.38
CA LEU A 522 -5.04 -26.71 -12.97
C LEU A 522 -3.73 -25.95 -13.15
N GLN A 523 -3.04 -25.67 -12.07
CA GLN A 523 -1.77 -24.95 -12.12
C GLN A 523 -0.63 -25.94 -12.41
N LEU A 524 0.11 -25.71 -13.51
CA LEU A 524 1.40 -26.33 -13.77
C LEU A 524 2.49 -25.42 -13.22
N GLY A 525 3.37 -25.96 -12.38
CA GLY A 525 4.58 -25.29 -11.91
C GLY A 525 5.81 -26.05 -12.39
N VAL A 526 6.81 -25.34 -12.89
CA VAL A 526 8.14 -25.88 -13.21
C VAL A 526 9.15 -25.01 -12.47
N ASN A 527 10.05 -25.66 -11.74
CA ASN A 527 11.10 -24.97 -10.99
C ASN A 527 12.44 -25.64 -11.27
N LEU A 528 13.43 -24.87 -11.70
CA LEU A 528 14.81 -25.31 -11.91
C LEU A 528 15.66 -24.56 -10.91
N TYR A 529 16.57 -25.26 -10.24
CA TYR A 529 17.43 -24.66 -9.24
C TYR A 529 18.83 -25.24 -9.23
N TYR A 530 19.76 -24.40 -8.80
CA TYR A 530 21.11 -24.78 -8.41
C TYR A 530 21.42 -24.09 -7.10
N ARG A 531 21.85 -24.86 -6.08
CA ARG A 531 22.18 -24.37 -4.75
C ARG A 531 23.51 -24.94 -4.31
N ASP A 532 24.33 -24.11 -3.71
CA ASP A 532 25.58 -24.47 -3.05
C ASP A 532 25.50 -23.95 -1.62
N LEU A 533 25.47 -24.83 -0.64
CA LEU A 533 25.06 -24.58 0.74
C LEU A 533 26.17 -25.03 1.71
N ALA A 534 27.05 -24.09 2.10
CA ALA A 534 28.14 -24.34 3.05
C ALA A 534 27.69 -24.28 4.54
N TYR A 535 26.53 -23.64 4.83
CA TYR A 535 26.06 -23.42 6.21
C TYR A 535 25.36 -24.64 6.85
N LEU A 536 25.15 -25.70 6.12
CA LEU A 536 24.39 -26.88 6.61
C LEU A 536 25.17 -27.71 7.63
N SER A 537 26.50 -27.70 7.59
CA SER A 537 27.37 -28.33 8.55
C SER A 537 27.73 -27.40 9.69
N PRO A 538 27.25 -27.61 10.96
CA PRO A 538 27.60 -26.75 12.09
C PRO A 538 29.10 -26.73 12.42
N ASN A 539 29.83 -27.75 12.06
CA ASN A 539 31.28 -27.88 12.26
C ASN A 539 32.11 -27.72 10.97
N ASN A 540 31.47 -27.25 9.88
CA ASN A 540 32.13 -26.99 8.60
C ASN A 540 32.85 -28.20 8.00
N LEU A 541 32.22 -29.37 8.06
CA LEU A 541 32.82 -30.60 7.54
C LEU A 541 32.51 -30.85 6.05
N TYR A 542 31.39 -30.34 5.55
CA TYR A 542 30.98 -30.52 4.17
C TYR A 542 30.16 -29.32 3.64
N ASP A 543 30.21 -29.18 2.34
CA ASP A 543 29.30 -28.35 1.57
C ASP A 543 28.33 -29.24 0.80
N GLU A 544 27.08 -28.80 0.67
CA GLU A 544 26.02 -29.53 -0.04
C GLU A 544 25.65 -28.76 -1.32
N VAL A 545 25.82 -29.41 -2.47
CA VAL A 545 25.41 -28.86 -3.78
C VAL A 545 24.14 -29.55 -4.24
N GLN A 546 23.13 -28.81 -4.60
CA GLN A 546 21.87 -29.30 -5.12
C GLN A 546 21.61 -28.72 -6.52
N ALA A 547 21.46 -29.57 -7.51
CA ALA A 547 21.08 -29.18 -8.88
C ALA A 547 19.86 -29.99 -9.32
N GLY A 548 18.74 -29.32 -9.64
CA GLY A 548 17.55 -30.10 -9.94
C GLY A 548 16.43 -29.34 -10.62
N GLY A 549 15.39 -30.10 -10.91
CA GLY A 549 14.15 -29.61 -11.47
C GLY A 549 12.93 -30.26 -10.86
N LYS A 550 11.90 -29.46 -10.63
CA LYS A 550 10.61 -29.90 -10.06
C LYS A 550 9.48 -29.49 -10.99
N VAL A 551 8.63 -30.46 -11.33
CA VAL A 551 7.36 -30.23 -12.03
C VAL A 551 6.21 -30.54 -11.06
N SER A 552 5.22 -29.65 -11.01
CA SER A 552 4.09 -29.80 -10.09
C SER A 552 2.76 -29.48 -10.77
N LEU A 553 1.70 -30.21 -10.38
CA LEU A 553 0.33 -29.95 -10.76
C LEU A 553 -0.48 -29.68 -9.49
N THR A 554 -1.08 -28.49 -9.40
CA THR A 554 -1.85 -28.05 -8.22
C THR A 554 -3.26 -27.67 -8.60
N ARG A 555 -4.24 -28.10 -7.81
CA ARG A 555 -5.65 -27.78 -8.01
C ARG A 555 -6.39 -27.56 -6.70
N ALA A 556 -7.38 -26.65 -6.70
CA ALA A 556 -8.34 -26.52 -5.62
C ALA A 556 -9.36 -27.69 -5.65
N LEU A 557 -9.63 -28.30 -4.50
CA LEU A 557 -10.46 -29.49 -4.34
C LEU A 557 -11.78 -29.14 -3.64
N GLY A 558 -12.82 -28.81 -4.41
CA GLY A 558 -14.16 -28.49 -3.90
C GLY A 558 -14.27 -27.12 -3.20
N SER A 559 -13.17 -26.56 -2.73
CA SER A 559 -13.10 -25.27 -2.05
C SER A 559 -11.79 -24.57 -2.39
N ASP A 560 -11.79 -23.25 -2.46
CA ASP A 560 -10.56 -22.46 -2.66
C ASP A 560 -9.56 -22.59 -1.49
N PHE A 561 -10.06 -23.05 -0.34
CA PHE A 561 -9.24 -23.25 0.86
C PHE A 561 -8.50 -24.58 0.86
N LEU A 562 -9.00 -25.60 0.14
CA LEU A 562 -8.39 -26.93 0.08
C LEU A 562 -7.70 -27.11 -1.29
N ARG A 563 -6.40 -27.31 -1.28
CA ARG A 563 -5.59 -27.50 -2.48
C ARG A 563 -4.84 -28.83 -2.41
N GLY A 564 -4.90 -29.58 -3.49
CA GLY A 564 -4.08 -30.77 -3.70
C GLY A 564 -2.99 -30.49 -4.72
N SER A 565 -1.80 -31.02 -4.48
CA SER A 565 -0.66 -30.92 -5.38
C SER A 565 0.00 -32.29 -5.56
N VAL A 566 0.42 -32.58 -6.78
CA VAL A 566 1.30 -33.72 -7.10
C VAL A 566 2.52 -33.17 -7.78
N ASN A 567 3.69 -33.66 -7.45
CA ASN A 567 4.94 -33.19 -8.03
C ASN A 567 5.92 -34.35 -8.33
N TYR A 568 6.78 -34.07 -9.27
CA TYR A 568 7.96 -34.91 -9.57
C TYR A 568 9.19 -34.01 -9.46
N THR A 569 10.19 -34.46 -8.73
CA THR A 569 11.47 -33.78 -8.56
C THR A 569 12.59 -34.72 -8.99
N LEU A 570 13.46 -34.23 -9.85
CA LEU A 570 14.71 -34.87 -10.22
C LEU A 570 15.85 -33.95 -9.80
N GLU A 571 16.69 -34.41 -8.89
CA GLU A 571 17.78 -33.59 -8.35
C GLU A 571 19.04 -34.42 -8.10
N ASP A 572 20.17 -33.79 -8.31
CA ASP A 572 21.48 -34.34 -8.01
C ASP A 572 22.03 -33.62 -6.76
N ILE A 573 22.33 -34.38 -5.71
CA ILE A 573 22.86 -33.89 -4.45
C ILE A 573 24.32 -34.28 -4.33
N GLY A 574 25.20 -33.30 -4.32
CA GLY A 574 26.63 -33.45 -4.15
C GLY A 574 27.08 -33.11 -2.73
N ILE A 575 27.78 -34.01 -2.08
CA ILE A 575 28.41 -33.79 -0.75
C ILE A 575 29.92 -33.69 -0.96
N ASN A 576 30.44 -32.48 -0.72
CA ASN A 576 31.86 -32.17 -0.86
C ASN A 576 32.48 -31.91 0.52
N LEU A 577 33.52 -32.66 0.88
CA LEU A 577 34.23 -32.43 2.14
C LEU A 577 35.03 -31.13 2.09
N THR A 578 34.95 -30.35 3.15
CA THR A 578 35.69 -29.09 3.32
C THR A 578 37.13 -29.33 3.77
N GLY A 579 37.92 -28.26 3.87
CA GLY A 579 39.31 -28.32 4.36
C GLY A 579 39.41 -28.84 5.78
N ASP A 580 38.41 -28.54 6.64
CA ASP A 580 38.41 -29.00 8.05
C ASP A 580 38.14 -30.49 8.20
N ALA A 581 37.46 -31.09 7.23
CA ALA A 581 37.19 -32.53 7.15
C ALA A 581 38.36 -33.34 6.53
N ARG A 582 39.30 -32.65 5.83
CA ARG A 582 40.44 -33.34 5.18
C ARG A 582 41.45 -33.89 6.18
N PRO A 583 41.88 -35.10 6.01
CA PRO A 583 42.69 -35.76 7.01
C PRO A 583 44.08 -35.14 7.15
N THR A 584 44.55 -35.04 8.38
CA THR A 584 45.94 -34.94 8.73
C THR A 584 46.61 -36.35 8.79
N SER A 585 45.78 -37.41 8.89
CA SER A 585 46.22 -38.82 8.84
C SER A 585 45.06 -39.76 8.53
N GLY A 586 45.08 -40.42 7.36
CA GLY A 586 44.03 -41.37 6.89
C GLY A 586 43.01 -40.79 5.90
N PRO A 587 42.24 -41.61 5.16
CA PRO A 587 41.48 -41.18 4.00
C PRO A 587 40.28 -40.31 4.26
N PHE A 588 39.75 -40.25 5.51
CA PHE A 588 38.47 -39.49 5.80
C PHE A 588 38.50 -38.71 7.12
N GLY A 589 39.60 -38.56 7.79
CA GLY A 589 39.79 -37.63 8.93
C GLY A 589 38.73 -37.77 10.04
N ASN A 590 38.09 -36.63 10.33
CA ASN A 590 37.10 -36.46 11.40
C ASN A 590 35.64 -36.65 10.96
N VAL A 591 35.39 -37.25 9.81
CA VAL A 591 34.03 -37.31 9.23
C VAL A 591 33.24 -38.55 9.74
N PRO A 592 32.02 -38.34 10.29
CA PRO A 592 31.16 -39.44 10.68
C PRO A 592 30.81 -40.40 9.53
N PRO A 593 30.54 -41.71 9.83
CA PRO A 593 30.18 -42.66 8.79
C PRO A 593 29.01 -42.25 7.91
N ALA A 594 27.95 -41.74 8.51
CA ALA A 594 26.77 -41.30 7.76
C ALA A 594 27.05 -40.22 6.69
N ILE A 595 28.03 -39.32 6.93
CA ILE A 595 28.46 -38.33 5.96
C ILE A 595 29.43 -38.92 4.96
N ARG A 596 30.39 -39.72 5.45
CA ARG A 596 31.45 -40.32 4.64
C ARG A 596 30.90 -41.22 3.53
N GLU A 597 29.84 -41.99 3.83
CA GLU A 597 29.18 -42.89 2.89
C GLU A 597 28.41 -42.15 1.78
N GLN A 598 28.12 -40.88 2.00
CA GLN A 598 27.36 -40.04 1.07
C GLN A 598 28.25 -38.99 0.37
N VAL A 599 29.59 -39.09 0.46
CA VAL A 599 30.51 -38.23 -0.28
C VAL A 599 30.40 -38.51 -1.77
N GLY A 600 30.24 -37.45 -2.58
CA GLY A 600 30.05 -37.48 -4.02
C GLY A 600 28.64 -37.03 -4.42
N TYR A 601 28.24 -37.41 -5.60
CA TYR A 601 26.97 -37.00 -6.21
C TYR A 601 25.97 -38.17 -6.20
N HIS A 602 24.72 -37.85 -5.83
CA HIS A 602 23.64 -38.83 -5.69
C HIS A 602 22.37 -38.31 -6.41
N LEU A 603 21.95 -39.05 -7.44
CA LEU A 603 20.74 -38.70 -8.17
C LEU A 603 19.51 -39.16 -7.38
N LEU A 604 18.64 -38.22 -7.05
CA LEU A 604 17.36 -38.47 -6.39
C LEU A 604 16.20 -38.23 -7.35
N SER A 605 15.34 -39.21 -7.48
CA SER A 605 14.11 -39.17 -8.27
C SER A 605 12.92 -39.33 -7.33
N THR A 606 12.17 -38.24 -7.13
CA THR A 606 11.14 -38.14 -6.09
C THR A 606 9.77 -37.81 -6.68
N VAL A 607 8.77 -38.63 -6.35
CA VAL A 607 7.36 -38.33 -6.56
C VAL A 607 6.78 -37.89 -5.22
N GLY A 608 6.10 -36.75 -5.23
CA GLY A 608 5.49 -36.19 -4.03
C GLY A 608 4.03 -35.80 -4.25
N GLY A 609 3.31 -35.66 -3.16
CA GLY A 609 1.97 -35.11 -3.11
C GLY A 609 1.76 -34.30 -1.85
N SER A 610 0.91 -33.28 -1.92
CA SER A 610 0.51 -32.54 -0.73
C SER A 610 -0.98 -32.19 -0.76
N LEU A 611 -1.55 -32.06 0.43
CA LEU A 611 -2.91 -31.62 0.66
C LEU A 611 -2.87 -30.48 1.68
N ALA A 612 -3.19 -29.27 1.23
CA ALA A 612 -3.11 -28.06 2.05
C ALA A 612 -4.50 -27.44 2.25
N TYR A 613 -4.88 -27.20 3.50
CA TYR A 613 -6.07 -26.44 3.89
C TYR A 613 -5.66 -25.12 4.53
N ASP A 614 -5.94 -23.98 3.86
CA ASP A 614 -5.51 -22.65 4.27
C ASP A 614 -6.70 -21.67 4.34
N THR A 615 -7.06 -21.26 5.55
CA THR A 615 -8.13 -20.31 5.84
C THR A 615 -7.61 -19.01 6.45
N ARG A 616 -6.31 -18.77 6.39
CA ARG A 616 -5.70 -17.55 6.92
C ARG A 616 -6.25 -16.33 6.20
N ASN A 617 -6.41 -15.25 6.93
CA ASN A 617 -6.87 -13.97 6.35
C ASN A 617 -5.75 -13.17 5.68
N SER A 618 -4.49 -13.50 5.92
CA SER A 618 -3.30 -12.91 5.30
C SER A 618 -2.21 -13.97 5.21
N VAL A 619 -1.37 -13.90 4.18
CA VAL A 619 -0.19 -14.78 4.06
C VAL A 619 0.95 -14.29 4.94
N GLN A 620 1.14 -12.97 5.05
CA GLN A 620 2.29 -12.38 5.77
C GLN A 620 2.02 -12.16 7.26
N LEU A 621 0.86 -11.66 7.62
CA LEU A 621 0.50 -11.32 9.01
C LEU A 621 -0.92 -11.80 9.28
N SER A 622 -1.06 -13.08 9.56
CA SER A 622 -2.34 -13.68 9.92
C SER A 622 -2.73 -13.30 11.35
N ASP A 623 -3.98 -12.90 11.57
CA ASP A 623 -4.55 -12.70 12.91
C ASP A 623 -5.68 -13.69 13.23
N LYS A 624 -6.04 -14.53 12.24
CA LYS A 624 -7.09 -15.56 12.36
C LYS A 624 -6.98 -16.58 11.24
N GLY A 625 -7.53 -17.76 11.51
CA GLY A 625 -7.57 -18.88 10.56
C GLY A 625 -6.52 -19.92 10.84
N GLN A 626 -6.36 -20.85 9.94
CA GLN A 626 -5.37 -21.92 10.06
C GLN A 626 -4.78 -22.25 8.69
N ARG A 627 -3.59 -22.86 8.70
CA ARG A 627 -3.04 -23.60 7.58
C ARG A 627 -2.59 -24.97 8.09
N THR A 628 -3.11 -26.03 7.47
CA THR A 628 -2.70 -27.42 7.75
C THR A 628 -2.30 -28.03 6.41
N GLU A 629 -1.14 -28.68 6.37
CA GLU A 629 -0.60 -29.30 5.17
C GLU A 629 -0.05 -30.69 5.50
N LEU A 630 -0.50 -31.68 4.75
CA LEU A 630 0.01 -33.06 4.76
C LEU A 630 0.85 -33.22 3.48
N ILE A 631 2.08 -33.70 3.64
CA ILE A 631 3.04 -33.90 2.56
C ILE A 631 3.50 -35.34 2.58
N GLY A 632 3.46 -36.00 1.44
CA GLY A 632 4.00 -37.34 1.24
C GLY A 632 4.96 -37.37 0.06
N GLN A 633 6.09 -38.03 0.19
CA GLN A 633 7.12 -38.13 -0.84
C GLN A 633 7.68 -39.56 -0.87
N VAL A 634 7.95 -40.04 -2.06
CA VAL A 634 8.64 -41.33 -2.28
C VAL A 634 9.79 -41.04 -3.24
N THR A 635 10.99 -41.35 -2.79
CA THR A 635 12.23 -41.21 -3.55
C THR A 635 12.74 -42.56 -3.94
N GLY A 636 13.21 -42.70 -5.16
CA GLY A 636 13.81 -43.97 -5.61
C GLY A 636 12.81 -45.08 -5.93
N GLY A 637 13.20 -46.33 -5.70
CA GLY A 637 12.40 -47.50 -6.01
C GLY A 637 11.98 -47.54 -7.49
N PRO A 638 10.66 -47.54 -7.78
CA PRO A 638 10.17 -47.61 -9.16
C PRO A 638 10.47 -46.36 -10.01
N PHE A 639 10.87 -45.26 -9.37
CA PHE A 639 11.16 -44.00 -10.03
C PHE A 639 12.65 -43.86 -10.40
N GLY A 640 13.50 -44.79 -9.97
CA GLY A 640 14.95 -44.75 -10.21
C GLY A 640 15.69 -43.82 -9.25
N GLY A 641 16.99 -43.63 -9.48
CA GLY A 641 17.86 -42.85 -8.61
C GLY A 641 18.71 -43.72 -7.70
N ASP A 642 19.61 -43.12 -6.93
CA ASP A 642 20.62 -43.84 -6.16
C ASP A 642 20.15 -44.23 -4.75
N GLN A 643 19.08 -43.57 -4.26
CA GLN A 643 18.58 -43.78 -2.90
C GLN A 643 17.07 -44.07 -2.93
N SER A 644 16.61 -44.91 -2.00
CA SER A 644 15.19 -45.31 -1.88
C SER A 644 14.66 -45.09 -0.48
N PHE A 645 13.80 -44.12 -0.30
CA PHE A 645 13.14 -43.83 0.98
C PHE A 645 11.80 -43.08 0.75
N TYR A 646 10.94 -43.10 1.75
CA TYR A 646 9.75 -42.24 1.77
C TYR A 646 9.78 -41.27 2.94
N LYS A 647 9.05 -40.14 2.79
CA LYS A 647 8.83 -39.15 3.84
C LYS A 647 7.35 -38.81 3.93
N LEU A 648 6.86 -38.70 5.17
CA LEU A 648 5.53 -38.16 5.48
C LEU A 648 5.70 -37.04 6.46
N GLU A 649 5.09 -35.88 6.21
CA GLU A 649 5.17 -34.74 7.09
C GLU A 649 3.82 -34.05 7.23
N LEU A 650 3.44 -33.72 8.46
CA LEU A 650 2.27 -32.92 8.82
C LEU A 650 2.75 -31.61 9.39
N ARG A 651 2.23 -30.50 8.84
CA ARG A 651 2.45 -29.13 9.33
C ARG A 651 1.11 -28.50 9.65
N SER A 652 0.99 -27.83 10.78
CA SER A 652 -0.25 -27.11 11.14
C SER A 652 0.07 -25.84 11.93
N ALA A 653 -0.55 -24.73 11.56
CA ALA A 653 -0.49 -23.48 12.30
C ALA A 653 -1.87 -22.83 12.42
N TRP A 654 -2.19 -22.36 13.61
CA TRP A 654 -3.47 -21.78 13.99
C TRP A 654 -3.25 -20.37 14.54
N PHE A 655 -4.06 -19.43 14.09
CA PHE A 655 -3.97 -18.02 14.46
C PHE A 655 -5.25 -17.60 15.16
N PHE A 656 -5.10 -17.05 16.36
CA PHE A 656 -6.19 -16.61 17.21
C PHE A 656 -5.98 -15.13 17.59
N LYS A 657 -7.08 -14.39 17.69
CA LYS A 657 -7.04 -13.03 18.24
C LYS A 657 -6.75 -13.11 19.72
N GLY A 658 -5.72 -12.39 20.17
CA GLY A 658 -5.35 -12.31 21.57
C GLY A 658 -6.27 -11.37 22.38
N PHE A 659 -5.92 -11.15 23.66
CA PHE A 659 -6.73 -10.41 24.62
C PHE A 659 -6.88 -8.91 24.29
N GLY A 660 -5.97 -8.32 23.55
CA GLY A 660 -6.00 -6.91 23.16
C GLY A 660 -6.26 -6.71 21.66
N ARG A 661 -6.54 -5.46 21.27
CA ARG A 661 -6.71 -5.11 19.85
C ARG A 661 -5.39 -5.28 19.09
N GLY A 662 -5.40 -6.09 18.04
CA GLY A 662 -4.23 -6.39 17.20
C GLY A 662 -3.27 -7.41 17.83
N HIS A 663 -3.56 -7.95 19.03
CA HIS A 663 -2.80 -9.07 19.61
C HIS A 663 -3.12 -10.36 18.85
N VAL A 664 -2.10 -11.22 18.67
CA VAL A 664 -2.25 -12.50 17.98
C VAL A 664 -1.57 -13.60 18.79
N LEU A 665 -2.27 -14.70 18.98
CA LEU A 665 -1.71 -15.96 19.45
C LEU A 665 -1.57 -16.89 18.24
N GLU A 666 -0.34 -17.32 17.96
CA GLU A 666 -0.01 -18.33 16.97
C GLU A 666 0.35 -19.61 17.72
N VAL A 667 -0.26 -20.74 17.33
CA VAL A 667 0.09 -22.07 17.82
C VAL A 667 0.33 -22.94 16.61
N GLY A 668 1.50 -23.55 16.53
CA GLY A 668 1.88 -24.36 15.39
C GLY A 668 2.65 -25.61 15.80
N GLY A 669 2.66 -26.60 14.92
CA GLY A 669 3.41 -27.83 15.11
C GLY A 669 3.71 -28.52 13.79
N ARG A 670 4.76 -29.30 13.81
CA ARG A 670 5.20 -30.15 12.69
C ARG A 670 5.61 -31.52 13.22
N ALA A 671 5.31 -32.53 12.45
CA ALA A 671 5.81 -33.90 12.73
C ALA A 671 6.10 -34.57 11.40
N GLY A 672 7.10 -35.41 11.37
CA GLY A 672 7.47 -36.10 10.15
C GLY A 672 8.21 -37.38 10.43
N VAL A 673 8.15 -38.28 9.47
CA VAL A 673 8.83 -39.56 9.44
C VAL A 673 9.46 -39.77 8.08
N ALA A 674 10.65 -40.30 8.08
CA ALA A 674 11.37 -40.80 6.91
C ALA A 674 11.75 -42.27 7.15
N GLN A 675 11.72 -43.09 6.10
CA GLN A 675 12.15 -44.46 6.21
C GLN A 675 12.72 -44.98 4.90
N ALA A 676 13.90 -45.57 4.96
CA ALA A 676 14.54 -46.21 3.83
C ALA A 676 13.82 -47.52 3.48
N PHE A 677 13.88 -47.91 2.22
CA PHE A 677 13.36 -49.18 1.70
C PHE A 677 14.21 -49.69 0.52
N GLY A 678 13.91 -50.91 0.08
CA GLY A 678 14.59 -51.50 -1.06
C GLY A 678 16.08 -51.77 -0.80
N GLY A 679 16.94 -51.24 -1.66
CA GLY A 679 18.39 -51.41 -1.56
C GLY A 679 19.12 -50.40 -0.66
N THR A 680 18.39 -49.40 -0.15
CA THR A 680 18.94 -48.34 0.73
C THR A 680 18.82 -48.77 2.19
N SER A 681 19.94 -48.87 2.91
CA SER A 681 19.98 -49.32 4.29
C SER A 681 19.48 -48.26 5.28
N GLU A 682 19.78 -47.03 5.08
CA GLU A 682 19.44 -45.89 5.94
C GLU A 682 19.04 -44.67 5.08
N VAL A 683 18.18 -43.81 5.63
CA VAL A 683 17.86 -42.54 4.97
C VAL A 683 19.14 -41.72 4.92
N PRO A 684 19.55 -41.14 3.74
CA PRO A 684 20.73 -40.32 3.66
C PRO A 684 20.66 -39.13 4.61
N PHE A 685 21.75 -38.78 5.28
CA PHE A 685 21.77 -37.74 6.32
C PHE A 685 21.25 -36.38 5.81
N TYR A 686 21.49 -36.00 4.57
CA TYR A 686 21.01 -34.77 3.93
C TYR A 686 19.47 -34.78 3.72
N SER A 687 18.83 -35.93 3.77
CA SER A 687 17.38 -36.11 3.69
C SER A 687 16.70 -36.31 5.04
N ARG A 688 17.46 -36.46 6.15
CA ARG A 688 16.95 -36.64 7.52
C ARG A 688 16.41 -35.32 8.10
N TYR A 689 15.78 -35.40 9.25
CA TYR A 689 15.22 -34.26 9.98
C TYR A 689 16.19 -33.71 11.02
N TYR A 690 16.16 -32.37 11.15
CA TYR A 690 16.95 -31.63 12.12
C TYR A 690 16.09 -30.55 12.74
N LEU A 691 16.34 -30.15 13.99
CA LEU A 691 15.78 -29.01 14.66
C LEU A 691 16.88 -28.04 15.16
N GLY A 692 16.45 -26.84 15.51
CA GLY A 692 17.32 -25.76 15.97
C GLY A 692 17.48 -24.64 14.94
N GLY A 693 17.61 -23.41 15.42
CA GLY A 693 17.72 -22.20 14.61
C GLY A 693 16.44 -21.36 14.59
N MET A 694 16.44 -20.36 13.75
CA MET A 694 15.41 -19.31 13.71
C MET A 694 14.00 -19.82 13.41
N TYR A 695 13.87 -20.90 12.69
CA TYR A 695 12.58 -21.43 12.21
C TYR A 695 11.96 -22.49 13.12
N ASP A 696 12.76 -23.05 14.02
CA ASP A 696 12.36 -24.15 14.90
C ASP A 696 12.59 -23.83 16.38
N LEU A 697 13.53 -24.51 17.03
CA LEU A 697 13.95 -24.30 18.40
C LEU A 697 14.93 -23.11 18.45
N ARG A 698 14.39 -21.94 18.72
CA ARG A 698 15.12 -20.64 18.61
C ARG A 698 16.19 -20.43 19.67
N GLY A 699 16.17 -21.23 20.75
CA GLY A 699 17.23 -21.24 21.77
C GLY A 699 18.51 -21.98 21.36
N PHE A 700 18.50 -22.67 20.21
CA PHE A 700 19.56 -23.55 19.74
C PHE A 700 20.17 -23.06 18.44
N LYS A 701 21.40 -23.54 18.15
CA LYS A 701 22.03 -23.31 16.84
C LYS A 701 21.29 -24.09 15.76
N TYR A 702 21.44 -23.60 14.53
CA TYR A 702 20.84 -24.24 13.35
C TYR A 702 21.29 -25.69 13.21
N ARG A 703 20.35 -26.62 12.98
CA ARG A 703 20.52 -28.08 12.84
C ARG A 703 21.16 -28.78 14.05
N ASN A 704 21.33 -28.12 15.20
CA ASN A 704 22.11 -28.65 16.31
C ASN A 704 21.33 -29.59 17.25
N VAL A 705 20.01 -29.62 17.12
CA VAL A 705 19.16 -30.54 17.86
C VAL A 705 18.82 -31.74 16.95
N SER A 706 19.57 -32.80 17.06
CA SER A 706 19.38 -34.06 16.34
C SER A 706 20.32 -35.14 16.85
N PRO A 707 20.10 -36.42 16.52
CA PRO A 707 21.04 -37.50 16.73
C PRO A 707 22.41 -37.17 16.15
N ARG A 708 23.46 -37.64 16.85
CA ARG A 708 24.84 -37.36 16.51
C ARG A 708 25.64 -38.63 16.30
N GLN A 709 26.64 -38.52 15.44
CA GLN A 709 27.59 -39.59 15.27
C GLN A 709 29.01 -39.10 15.59
N TYR A 710 29.79 -40.03 16.19
CA TYR A 710 31.21 -39.83 16.39
C TYR A 710 31.98 -40.10 15.10
N ASN A 711 33.04 -39.36 14.89
CA ASN A 711 34.05 -39.82 13.96
C ASN A 711 34.71 -41.07 14.56
N ASN A 712 34.96 -42.10 13.81
CA ASN A 712 35.79 -43.23 14.20
C ASN A 712 37.28 -42.85 14.31
N SER A 713 37.64 -41.70 14.88
CA SER A 713 38.99 -41.24 14.92
C SER A 713 39.76 -41.87 16.08
N PHE A 714 40.97 -42.17 15.79
CA PHE A 714 41.94 -42.96 16.50
C PHE A 714 42.47 -42.35 17.82
N THR A 715 41.89 -41.27 18.33
CA THR A 715 42.27 -40.67 19.60
C THR A 715 41.08 -40.41 20.48
N PRO A 716 40.98 -40.92 21.70
CA PRO A 716 39.87 -40.68 22.62
C PRO A 716 39.76 -39.24 23.10
N ALA A 717 40.66 -38.34 22.68
CA ALA A 717 40.83 -37.04 23.28
C ALA A 717 40.03 -35.93 22.65
N VAL A 718 39.37 -36.10 21.50
CA VAL A 718 38.53 -35.05 20.86
C VAL A 718 37.24 -35.68 20.30
N PRO A 719 36.16 -35.70 21.07
CA PRO A 719 34.89 -36.16 20.56
C PRO A 719 34.28 -35.12 19.59
N TYR A 720 34.67 -35.17 18.34
CA TYR A 720 33.90 -34.53 17.30
C TYR A 720 32.60 -35.25 17.10
N GLN A 721 31.52 -34.64 17.50
CA GLN A 721 30.15 -35.13 17.30
C GLN A 721 29.45 -34.25 16.32
N GLU A 722 29.21 -34.74 15.13
CA GLU A 722 28.44 -34.01 14.12
C GLU A 722 26.95 -34.41 14.20
N PRO A 723 26.04 -33.47 14.14
CA PRO A 723 24.62 -33.74 13.93
C PRO A 723 24.42 -34.41 12.58
N VAL A 724 23.83 -35.60 12.58
CA VAL A 724 23.59 -36.39 11.36
C VAL A 724 22.09 -36.52 11.03
N GLY A 725 21.23 -35.85 11.79
CA GLY A 725 19.80 -35.91 11.63
C GLY A 725 19.16 -37.26 12.11
N GLY A 726 17.86 -37.25 12.15
CA GLY A 726 17.08 -38.46 12.49
C GLY A 726 15.94 -38.71 11.54
N ASP A 727 15.39 -39.88 11.60
CA ASP A 727 14.36 -40.35 10.67
C ASP A 727 12.94 -39.97 11.10
N SER A 728 12.76 -39.43 12.30
CA SER A 728 11.51 -38.89 12.79
C SER A 728 11.74 -37.62 13.57
N PHE A 729 10.74 -36.71 13.58
CA PHE A 729 10.77 -35.52 14.41
C PHE A 729 9.37 -35.07 14.77
N TRP A 730 9.28 -34.33 15.85
CA TRP A 730 8.11 -33.53 16.19
C TRP A 730 8.55 -32.17 16.74
N PHE A 731 7.74 -31.16 16.50
CA PHE A 731 8.00 -29.79 16.91
C PHE A 731 6.70 -29.07 17.21
N GLY A 732 6.67 -28.29 18.28
CA GLY A 732 5.56 -27.44 18.68
C GLY A 732 6.05 -26.03 19.02
N SER A 733 5.26 -25.02 18.68
CA SER A 733 5.56 -23.61 19.00
C SER A 733 4.29 -22.88 19.37
N ALA A 734 4.38 -22.04 20.38
CA ALA A 734 3.35 -21.07 20.75
C ALA A 734 3.98 -19.67 20.82
N GLU A 735 3.43 -18.72 20.07
CA GLU A 735 3.91 -17.32 20.05
C GLU A 735 2.76 -16.36 20.32
N TYR A 736 2.92 -15.47 21.27
CA TYR A 736 1.98 -14.38 21.55
C TYR A 736 2.60 -13.04 21.16
N SER A 737 2.00 -12.36 20.17
CA SER A 737 2.52 -11.12 19.63
C SER A 737 1.61 -9.92 19.95
N ILE A 738 2.24 -8.80 20.32
CA ILE A 738 1.60 -7.56 20.77
C ILE A 738 2.06 -6.42 19.86
N PRO A 739 1.15 -5.71 19.17
CA PRO A 739 1.51 -4.54 18.39
C PRO A 739 1.87 -3.38 19.32
N VAL A 740 3.07 -2.84 19.17
CA VAL A 740 3.52 -1.63 19.86
C VAL A 740 3.20 -0.40 19.04
N PHE A 741 3.42 -0.52 17.73
CA PHE A 741 3.21 0.55 16.77
C PHE A 741 2.89 -0.06 15.41
N GLU A 742 1.81 0.39 14.79
CA GLU A 742 1.44 0.02 13.42
C GLU A 742 0.96 1.27 12.67
N GLN A 743 1.57 1.57 11.53
CA GLN A 743 1.19 2.65 10.64
C GLN A 743 0.53 2.04 9.40
N GLU A 744 -0.57 2.63 8.91
CA GLU A 744 -1.41 2.06 7.83
C GLU A 744 -0.64 1.72 6.53
N HIS A 745 0.49 2.36 6.25
CA HIS A 745 1.30 2.11 5.04
C HIS A 745 2.80 2.20 5.34
N GLY A 746 3.29 1.53 6.37
CA GLY A 746 4.68 1.75 6.69
C GLY A 746 5.25 0.87 7.80
N ILE A 747 5.94 1.50 8.71
CA ILE A 747 6.69 0.86 9.77
C ILE A 747 5.75 0.29 10.82
N GLY A 748 5.87 -1.01 11.08
CA GLY A 748 5.19 -1.69 12.17
C GLY A 748 6.20 -2.32 13.13
N VAL A 749 5.90 -2.26 14.44
CA VAL A 749 6.71 -2.89 15.50
C VAL A 749 5.80 -3.75 16.35
N ARG A 750 6.12 -5.03 16.48
CA ARG A 750 5.43 -5.96 17.36
C ARG A 750 6.44 -6.61 18.31
N LEU A 751 6.07 -6.80 19.55
CA LEU A 751 6.79 -7.62 20.51
C LEU A 751 6.16 -9.01 20.55
N ALA A 752 6.98 -10.04 20.71
CA ALA A 752 6.54 -11.42 20.81
C ALA A 752 7.17 -12.11 22.03
N VAL A 753 6.41 -12.98 22.65
CA VAL A 753 6.90 -13.97 23.61
C VAL A 753 6.58 -15.34 23.04
N PHE A 754 7.52 -16.26 23.11
CA PHE A 754 7.35 -17.56 22.50
C PHE A 754 7.87 -18.69 23.38
N PHE A 755 7.35 -19.86 23.11
CA PHE A 755 7.80 -21.13 23.64
C PHE A 755 7.88 -22.15 22.50
N ASP A 756 9.01 -22.81 22.37
CA ASP A 756 9.25 -23.83 21.36
C ASP A 756 9.68 -25.13 22.06
N ILE A 757 9.21 -26.27 21.55
CA ILE A 757 9.53 -27.60 22.06
C ILE A 757 9.59 -28.58 20.90
N GLY A 758 10.51 -29.55 20.96
CA GLY A 758 10.60 -30.58 19.93
C GLY A 758 11.72 -31.56 20.16
N GLY A 759 11.66 -32.64 19.42
CA GLY A 759 12.65 -33.70 19.47
C GLY A 759 12.84 -34.36 18.11
N VAL A 760 14.02 -34.94 17.91
CA VAL A 760 14.39 -35.68 16.70
C VAL A 760 14.76 -37.12 17.11
N GLY A 761 13.96 -38.08 16.63
CA GLY A 761 14.19 -39.50 16.86
C GLY A 761 15.20 -40.08 15.86
N GLN A 762 16.09 -40.94 16.34
CA GLN A 762 17.10 -41.58 15.49
C GLN A 762 16.46 -42.50 14.44
N ASN A 763 15.44 -43.24 14.83
CA ASN A 763 14.78 -44.22 13.96
C ASN A 763 13.45 -43.67 13.41
N SER A 764 12.97 -44.31 12.36
CA SER A 764 11.62 -44.05 11.83
C SER A 764 10.56 -44.35 12.90
N TYR A 765 9.53 -43.49 12.99
CA TYR A 765 8.41 -43.59 13.95
C TYR A 765 8.80 -43.50 15.44
N ASP A 766 10.01 -43.04 15.74
CA ASP A 766 10.45 -42.80 17.11
C ASP A 766 10.06 -41.36 17.55
N PHE A 767 8.84 -41.24 18.04
CA PHE A 767 8.28 -39.99 18.56
C PHE A 767 8.32 -39.96 20.09
N SER A 768 9.35 -40.55 20.69
CA SER A 768 9.49 -40.64 22.15
C SER A 768 9.39 -39.25 22.82
N PRO A 769 8.38 -39.00 23.66
CA PRO A 769 8.19 -37.71 24.30
C PRO A 769 9.19 -37.45 25.44
N GLY A 770 10.00 -38.44 25.80
CA GLY A 770 11.00 -38.36 26.88
C GLY A 770 12.32 -37.70 26.46
N VAL A 771 12.57 -37.57 25.16
CA VAL A 771 13.78 -36.90 24.61
C VAL A 771 13.33 -35.70 23.82
N PHE A 772 13.45 -34.53 24.40
CA PHE A 772 13.09 -33.28 23.78
C PHE A 772 13.98 -32.16 24.28
N ASP A 773 14.10 -31.15 23.44
CA ASP A 773 14.67 -29.83 23.77
C ASP A 773 13.58 -28.79 23.76
N ASP A 774 13.63 -27.84 24.67
CA ASP A 774 12.69 -26.74 24.71
C ASP A 774 13.35 -25.39 25.03
N ASN A 775 12.70 -24.33 24.61
CA ASN A 775 13.14 -22.98 24.91
C ASN A 775 11.95 -22.02 25.02
N TRP A 776 12.12 -20.99 25.81
CA TRP A 776 11.27 -19.82 25.76
C TRP A 776 12.07 -18.61 25.27
N GLY A 777 11.40 -17.56 24.90
CA GLY A 777 12.12 -16.36 24.49
C GLY A 777 11.23 -15.17 24.22
N ILE A 778 11.90 -14.08 23.88
CA ILE A 778 11.28 -12.83 23.48
C ILE A 778 11.75 -12.45 22.08
N GLY A 779 10.89 -11.77 21.34
CA GLY A 779 11.22 -11.36 19.98
C GLY A 779 10.65 -10.01 19.60
N VAL A 780 11.24 -9.42 18.60
CA VAL A 780 10.78 -8.18 17.96
C VAL A 780 10.50 -8.47 16.49
N ARG A 781 9.36 -8.00 16.02
CA ARG A 781 8.95 -8.08 14.62
C ARG A 781 8.88 -6.65 14.08
N LEU A 782 9.71 -6.34 13.12
CA LEU A 782 9.74 -5.03 12.45
C LEU A 782 9.20 -5.19 11.03
N ASN A 783 8.13 -4.49 10.72
CA ASN A 783 7.69 -4.36 9.35
C ASN A 783 8.27 -3.06 8.79
N LEU A 784 9.14 -3.17 7.79
CA LEU A 784 9.84 -2.05 7.19
C LEU A 784 9.57 -2.01 5.68
N PRO A 785 9.70 -0.84 5.03
CA PRO A 785 9.58 -0.75 3.57
C PRO A 785 10.57 -1.63 2.79
N ILE A 786 11.72 -1.93 3.39
CA ILE A 786 12.76 -2.82 2.83
C ILE A 786 12.46 -4.31 3.06
N GLY A 787 11.38 -4.63 3.77
CA GLY A 787 10.99 -5.99 4.13
C GLY A 787 10.88 -6.19 5.64
N PRO A 788 10.23 -7.28 6.05
CA PRO A 788 10.06 -7.61 7.46
C PRO A 788 11.37 -8.12 8.08
N ILE A 789 11.66 -7.69 9.29
CA ILE A 789 12.82 -8.14 10.09
C ILE A 789 12.33 -8.81 11.37
N ARG A 790 12.98 -9.91 11.69
CA ARG A 790 12.73 -10.70 12.90
C ARG A 790 13.98 -10.75 13.76
N LEU A 791 13.83 -10.48 15.05
CA LEU A 791 14.85 -10.57 16.07
C LEU A 791 14.30 -11.40 17.20
N ASP A 792 14.94 -12.52 17.51
CA ASP A 792 14.53 -13.40 18.61
C ASP A 792 15.70 -13.66 19.55
N TYR A 793 15.42 -13.74 20.83
CA TYR A 793 16.35 -14.24 21.83
C TYR A 793 15.69 -15.40 22.56
N GLY A 794 16.17 -16.61 22.27
CA GLY A 794 15.67 -17.85 22.86
C GLY A 794 16.59 -18.36 23.96
N ILE A 795 16.02 -18.81 25.06
CA ILE A 795 16.73 -19.36 26.21
C ILE A 795 16.31 -20.82 26.36
N PRO A 796 17.23 -21.80 26.19
CA PRO A 796 16.93 -23.19 26.46
C PRO A 796 16.52 -23.41 27.92
N LEU A 797 15.52 -24.24 28.13
CA LEU A 797 15.09 -24.72 29.44
C LEU A 797 15.61 -26.13 29.66
N THR A 798 15.35 -27.00 28.71
CA THR A 798 15.88 -28.37 28.63
C THR A 798 16.78 -28.44 27.40
N CYS A 799 17.96 -29.00 27.56
CA CYS A 799 18.86 -29.24 26.44
C CYS A 799 19.71 -30.49 26.73
N ASP A 800 20.14 -31.12 25.64
CA ASP A 800 21.07 -32.23 25.70
C ASP A 800 22.49 -31.81 26.17
N GLU A 801 23.37 -32.76 26.38
CA GLU A 801 24.76 -32.54 26.85
C GLU A 801 25.63 -31.76 25.82
N TYR A 802 25.19 -31.69 24.56
CA TYR A 802 25.91 -31.06 23.44
C TYR A 802 25.48 -29.59 23.20
N ASN A 803 24.36 -29.21 23.78
CA ASN A 803 23.78 -27.89 23.64
C ASN A 803 24.01 -27.07 24.91
N SER A 804 24.27 -25.78 24.75
CA SER A 804 24.50 -24.86 25.87
C SER A 804 23.19 -24.24 26.35
N ASN A 805 23.01 -24.16 27.68
CA ASN A 805 21.91 -23.44 28.33
C ASN A 805 21.98 -21.92 28.11
N SER A 806 23.06 -21.41 27.51
CA SER A 806 23.16 -19.97 27.21
C SER A 806 22.21 -19.60 26.09
N GLY A 807 21.40 -18.53 26.30
CA GLY A 807 20.47 -18.04 25.30
C GLY A 807 21.15 -17.75 23.96
N LYS A 808 20.40 -17.90 22.90
CA LYS A 808 20.84 -17.62 21.52
C LYS A 808 20.06 -16.48 20.93
N PHE A 809 20.79 -15.60 20.27
CA PHE A 809 20.21 -14.53 19.46
C PHE A 809 20.01 -15.04 18.03
N GLN A 810 18.79 -14.90 17.53
CA GLN A 810 18.42 -15.26 16.15
C GLN A 810 17.97 -13.98 15.43
N PHE A 811 18.53 -13.77 14.27
CA PHE A 811 18.20 -12.63 13.40
C PHE A 811 17.82 -13.14 12.02
N GLY A 812 16.78 -12.56 11.41
CA GLY A 812 16.44 -12.86 10.03
C GLY A 812 15.65 -11.76 9.37
N VAL A 813 15.82 -11.64 8.05
CA VAL A 813 15.03 -10.82 7.18
C VAL A 813 14.04 -11.73 6.46
N GLY A 814 12.75 -11.48 6.62
CA GLY A 814 11.66 -12.31 6.09
C GLY A 814 10.71 -12.83 7.17
N TRP A 815 9.46 -13.08 6.80
CA TRP A 815 8.42 -13.56 7.72
C TRP A 815 8.14 -15.05 7.58
N GLU A 816 8.74 -15.69 6.59
CA GLU A 816 8.40 -17.06 6.26
C GLU A 816 8.88 -18.02 7.34
N ARG A 817 7.94 -18.51 8.15
CA ARG A 817 8.05 -19.79 8.81
C ARG A 817 7.51 -20.86 7.86
N PRO A 818 8.09 -22.04 7.82
CA PRO A 818 7.65 -23.15 6.97
C PRO A 818 6.34 -23.81 7.47
N PHE A 819 5.43 -23.03 8.02
CA PHE A 819 4.10 -23.51 8.41
C PHE A 819 3.06 -23.29 7.33
#